data_ea6a2abd45f76f7afe3dd742d8544159
#
_entry.id   ea6a2abd45f76f7afe3dd742d8544159
#
_cell.length_a   1.000
_cell.length_b   1.000
_cell.length_c   1.000
_cell.angle_alpha   90.00
_cell.angle_beta   90.00
_cell.angle_gamma   90.00
#
_symmetry.space_group_name_H-M   'P 1'
#
loop_
_entity.id
_entity.type
_entity.pdbx_description
1 polymer ?
#
loop_
_entity_poly.entity_id
_entity_poly.type
_entity_poly.pdbx_seq_one_letter_code
_entity_poly.pdbx_strand_id
1 'polypeptide(L)'
;MAKFGGWAGTVLHVDLSTGRIWAEDTVEKYKDYLGGTGIGYKIMWEEVPAGTKPYDPDNRIIFAVGPLAGTGAPCNGRTAITTLWPTCWPVPLVASGHMGGQFAAKLKYAGYDAVVINGKADRPVWLSIVDKHVEIQDARHLWGKGIRWTTTAISQVMGPETVVAAIGQAGENLVPMSVVMNSVSHSAGGIGSVMGSKNLKAIGVVGTGCVRIAGNKDEWERLIKYHLSLLGANNQHVVPSSPQPWAEFYHPSTRWKASKGLAWGAAPRPIETGTCEPHNLNRIAYRTNNAAFYMGDIAWQYTARGNGCSGCPIRCHTMVKVPSIAVKYDIPEVGQNTCGGLNFGRSFFKTFPDGPRGMTNMEACMVGMHLADDLGIWCNYSQLQRDFQKLYYEGIIKNKVGEKEFKSYPWDKYERGDPSFLFELLPRIASKEGELGTVLGLGTGYLLERWSIPEETWRKDRELAYWKMGHPKHHSTEDAGQCGLLINLQYNRDPQCHSHVNFVRNGLPLSVQKALATEIWGSPDAVDAVGAYTPMHPSKAKMAKWSLLRKELHDSLSLCNWMGPWVASPLSERGYRGDDSIESMLYSLATGNKKDRQELDQVAERIFVLHRALTIRDMGTKEMRAKHDTIPEWVYTDPSGKAPLTKGTTCMDRNDVKVALDTFYDEMGWDRGTGSPTPQAYRKVGLAKVAEELSKRKLLP
;
A
#
# COMPACT_ATOMS: atom_id res chain seq x y z
N MET A 1 33.71 -12.78 -12.52
CA MET A 1 32.27 -13.08 -12.45
C MET A 1 31.72 -12.48 -11.15
N ALA A 2 30.57 -11.83 -11.18
CA ALA A 2 29.96 -11.27 -9.98
C ALA A 2 29.74 -12.37 -8.93
N LYS A 3 30.18 -12.15 -7.69
CA LYS A 3 30.10 -13.09 -6.58
C LYS A 3 28.65 -13.43 -6.21
N PHE A 4 27.72 -12.47 -6.41
CA PHE A 4 26.31 -12.58 -6.00
C PHE A 4 25.38 -12.58 -7.21
N GLY A 5 24.23 -13.24 -7.06
CA GLY A 5 23.08 -13.19 -7.96
C GLY A 5 21.94 -12.35 -7.35
N GLY A 6 20.77 -12.37 -7.98
CA GLY A 6 19.58 -11.66 -7.49
C GLY A 6 19.63 -10.15 -7.73
N TRP A 7 20.72 -9.47 -7.41
CA TRP A 7 20.90 -8.06 -7.73
C TRP A 7 21.32 -7.85 -9.20
N ALA A 8 20.83 -6.76 -9.80
CA ALA A 8 21.31 -6.27 -11.09
C ALA A 8 22.68 -5.61 -10.96
N GLY A 9 23.02 -5.15 -9.77
CA GLY A 9 24.33 -4.63 -9.37
C GLY A 9 24.48 -3.12 -9.47
N THR A 10 23.44 -2.37 -9.88
CA THR A 10 23.56 -0.93 -10.11
C THR A 10 22.38 -0.16 -9.49
N VAL A 11 22.71 0.89 -8.73
CA VAL A 11 21.81 1.98 -8.35
C VAL A 11 22.05 3.15 -9.29
N LEU A 12 21.03 3.56 -10.02
CA LEU A 12 21.07 4.69 -10.96
C LEU A 12 20.70 5.98 -10.23
N HIS A 13 21.52 7.00 -10.36
CA HIS A 13 21.24 8.34 -9.85
C HIS A 13 21.02 9.31 -11.01
N VAL A 14 20.00 10.15 -10.89
CA VAL A 14 19.64 11.18 -11.86
C VAL A 14 19.41 12.51 -11.13
N ASP A 15 20.23 13.49 -11.39
CA ASP A 15 20.05 14.86 -10.92
C ASP A 15 19.39 15.69 -12.03
N LEU A 16 18.12 16.02 -11.83
CA LEU A 16 17.33 16.75 -12.82
C LEU A 16 17.69 18.23 -12.90
N SER A 17 18.35 18.81 -11.89
CA SER A 17 18.79 20.21 -11.94
C SER A 17 20.03 20.41 -12.82
N THR A 18 20.91 19.43 -12.82
CA THR A 18 22.19 19.48 -13.56
C THR A 18 22.20 18.62 -14.81
N GLY A 19 21.23 17.72 -14.95
CA GLY A 19 21.21 16.71 -16.00
C GLY A 19 22.22 15.58 -15.80
N ARG A 20 22.90 15.52 -14.65
CA ARG A 20 23.91 14.50 -14.37
C ARG A 20 23.28 13.15 -14.10
N ILE A 21 23.83 12.11 -14.75
CA ILE A 21 23.46 10.71 -14.56
C ILE A 21 24.70 9.94 -14.14
N TRP A 22 24.61 9.14 -13.06
CA TRP A 22 25.72 8.29 -12.61
C TRP A 22 25.20 7.03 -11.95
N ALA A 23 26.07 6.09 -11.71
CA ALA A 23 25.75 4.79 -11.15
C ALA A 23 26.63 4.46 -9.95
N GLU A 24 26.08 3.68 -9.02
CA GLU A 24 26.77 3.13 -7.85
C GLU A 24 26.60 1.62 -7.79
N ASP A 25 27.53 0.91 -7.16
CA ASP A 25 27.43 -0.54 -6.96
C ASP A 25 26.42 -0.87 -5.85
N THR A 26 25.40 -1.64 -6.21
CA THR A 26 24.35 -2.05 -5.27
C THR A 26 24.89 -2.95 -4.17
N VAL A 27 25.71 -3.94 -4.55
CA VAL A 27 26.18 -4.98 -3.63
C VAL A 27 27.15 -4.40 -2.61
N GLU A 28 28.04 -3.53 -3.04
CA GLU A 28 29.01 -2.87 -2.17
C GLU A 28 28.31 -2.03 -1.10
N LYS A 29 27.32 -1.21 -1.50
CA LYS A 29 26.71 -0.23 -0.61
C LYS A 29 25.46 -0.73 0.13
N TYR A 30 24.65 -1.59 -0.50
CA TYR A 30 23.29 -1.84 -0.06
C TYR A 30 22.92 -3.30 0.22
N LYS A 31 23.84 -4.28 0.02
CA LYS A 31 23.51 -5.70 0.26
C LYS A 31 22.98 -5.99 1.66
N ASP A 32 23.46 -5.24 2.67
CA ASP A 32 23.05 -5.37 4.07
C ASP A 32 21.68 -4.73 4.38
N TYR A 33 21.07 -4.10 3.37
CA TYR A 33 19.73 -3.54 3.36
C TYR A 33 18.81 -4.25 2.34
N LEU A 34 19.27 -5.35 1.74
CA LEU A 34 18.59 -6.19 0.76
C LEU A 34 18.26 -5.48 -0.57
N GLY A 35 17.29 -4.56 -0.55
CA GLY A 35 16.73 -3.87 -1.72
C GLY A 35 15.51 -3.05 -1.33
N GLY A 36 14.65 -2.70 -2.27
CA GLY A 36 13.35 -2.09 -2.03
C GLY A 36 13.36 -0.98 -0.97
N THR A 37 12.55 -1.15 0.09
CA THR A 37 12.49 -0.17 1.21
C THR A 37 13.81 -0.01 1.93
N GLY A 38 14.61 -1.07 2.06
CA GLY A 38 15.90 -0.99 2.74
C GLY A 38 16.87 -0.05 2.03
N ILE A 39 16.98 -0.11 0.70
CA ILE A 39 17.74 0.86 -0.11
C ILE A 39 17.13 2.26 0.06
N GLY A 40 15.81 2.37 -0.05
CA GLY A 40 15.11 3.64 0.06
C GLY A 40 15.40 4.36 1.36
N TYR A 41 15.23 3.70 2.49
CA TYR A 41 15.47 4.31 3.81
C TYR A 41 16.94 4.65 4.05
N LYS A 42 17.88 3.81 3.56
CA LYS A 42 19.30 4.10 3.68
C LYS A 42 19.66 5.38 2.91
N ILE A 43 19.21 5.51 1.67
CA ILE A 43 19.46 6.72 0.86
C ILE A 43 18.79 7.96 1.49
N MET A 44 17.54 7.82 1.96
CA MET A 44 16.86 8.93 2.65
C MET A 44 17.59 9.38 3.91
N TRP A 45 18.22 8.46 4.64
CA TRP A 45 19.04 8.80 5.81
C TRP A 45 20.32 9.54 5.43
N GLU A 46 21.03 9.03 4.43
CA GLU A 46 22.38 9.50 4.07
C GLU A 46 22.37 10.75 3.19
N GLU A 47 21.36 10.91 2.33
CA GLU A 47 21.39 11.94 1.28
C GLU A 47 20.32 13.04 1.47
N VAL A 48 19.32 12.86 2.32
CA VAL A 48 18.27 13.87 2.52
C VAL A 48 18.47 14.56 3.86
N PRO A 49 18.78 15.87 3.85
CA PRO A 49 18.97 16.64 5.08
C PRO A 49 17.70 16.68 5.94
N ALA A 50 17.87 16.71 7.26
CA ALA A 50 16.76 16.95 8.16
C ALA A 50 16.15 18.34 7.91
N GLY A 51 14.81 18.42 7.94
CA GLY A 51 14.08 19.67 7.66
C GLY A 51 13.75 19.89 6.18
N THR A 52 14.23 19.02 5.27
CA THR A 52 13.80 19.01 3.86
C THR A 52 12.29 18.84 3.78
N LYS A 53 11.64 19.54 2.85
CA LYS A 53 10.20 19.44 2.58
C LYS A 53 9.93 18.51 1.39
N PRO A 54 8.72 17.95 1.26
CA PRO A 54 8.41 17.00 0.18
C PRO A 54 8.68 17.53 -1.23
N TYR A 55 8.51 18.82 -1.47
CA TYR A 55 8.66 19.43 -2.80
C TYR A 55 9.99 20.14 -3.02
N ASP A 56 10.90 20.10 -2.03
CA ASP A 56 12.23 20.65 -2.19
C ASP A 56 13.06 19.83 -3.22
N PRO A 57 13.92 20.48 -4.00
CA PRO A 57 14.82 19.77 -4.90
C PRO A 57 15.70 18.73 -4.19
N ASP A 58 16.08 18.99 -2.93
CA ASP A 58 16.89 18.10 -2.10
C ASP A 58 16.16 16.84 -1.63
N ASN A 59 14.82 16.82 -1.66
CA ASN A 59 14.11 15.59 -1.44
C ASN A 59 14.42 14.57 -2.55
N ARG A 60 14.49 13.31 -2.20
CA ARG A 60 14.67 12.20 -3.15
C ARG A 60 13.34 11.52 -3.42
N ILE A 61 13.14 11.06 -4.66
CA ILE A 61 12.14 10.01 -4.94
C ILE A 61 12.89 8.79 -5.49
N ILE A 62 12.73 7.66 -4.83
CA ILE A 62 13.57 6.48 -5.02
C ILE A 62 12.67 5.31 -5.42
N PHE A 63 12.87 4.81 -6.63
CA PHE A 63 12.22 3.60 -7.15
C PHE A 63 13.19 2.44 -6.93
N ALA A 64 12.96 1.58 -5.97
CA ALA A 64 13.88 0.52 -5.62
C ALA A 64 13.20 -0.86 -5.65
N VAL A 65 13.96 -1.86 -6.05
CA VAL A 65 13.52 -3.26 -6.14
C VAL A 65 14.48 -4.17 -5.37
N GLY A 66 13.94 -5.29 -4.93
CA GLY A 66 14.70 -6.28 -4.16
C GLY A 66 15.40 -7.33 -5.04
N PRO A 67 16.23 -8.16 -4.43
CA PRO A 67 16.99 -9.18 -5.14
C PRO A 67 16.13 -10.29 -5.76
N LEU A 68 14.87 -10.42 -5.38
CA LEU A 68 13.97 -11.41 -5.96
C LEU A 68 13.18 -10.89 -7.16
N ALA A 69 13.15 -9.57 -7.42
CA ALA A 69 12.47 -9.01 -8.57
C ALA A 69 13.06 -9.56 -9.89
N GLY A 70 12.21 -9.96 -10.82
CA GLY A 70 12.62 -10.48 -12.12
C GLY A 70 13.25 -11.88 -12.12
N THR A 71 13.33 -12.57 -10.98
CA THR A 71 13.93 -13.90 -10.85
C THR A 71 13.00 -15.07 -11.20
N GLY A 72 11.70 -14.79 -11.37
CA GLY A 72 10.67 -15.82 -11.50
C GLY A 72 10.13 -16.35 -10.15
N ALA A 73 10.64 -15.87 -9.00
CA ALA A 73 10.04 -16.18 -7.71
C ALA A 73 8.57 -15.74 -7.69
N PRO A 74 7.63 -16.52 -7.11
CA PRO A 74 6.24 -16.12 -7.02
C PRO A 74 6.04 -14.81 -6.27
N CYS A 75 5.12 -13.97 -6.75
CA CYS A 75 4.70 -12.73 -6.10
C CYS A 75 5.80 -11.64 -5.94
N ASN A 76 6.77 -11.57 -6.85
CA ASN A 76 7.97 -10.72 -6.77
C ASN A 76 7.89 -9.38 -7.54
N GLY A 77 6.70 -8.93 -7.92
CA GLY A 77 6.53 -7.78 -8.82
C GLY A 77 6.40 -6.42 -8.11
N ARG A 78 6.89 -6.23 -6.88
CA ARG A 78 6.75 -4.97 -6.15
C ARG A 78 7.96 -4.06 -6.33
N THR A 79 7.67 -2.77 -6.64
CA THR A 79 8.63 -1.67 -6.60
C THR A 79 8.32 -0.80 -5.40
N ALA A 80 9.27 -0.63 -4.50
CA ALA A 80 9.16 0.34 -3.42
C ALA A 80 9.47 1.74 -3.96
N ILE A 81 8.62 2.71 -3.64
CA ILE A 81 8.86 4.12 -3.97
C ILE A 81 8.93 4.89 -2.65
N THR A 82 10.15 5.31 -2.30
CA THR A 82 10.45 5.96 -1.01
C THR A 82 10.72 7.45 -1.21
N THR A 83 10.14 8.28 -0.36
CA THR A 83 10.32 9.74 -0.37
C THR A 83 9.80 10.35 0.94
N LEU A 84 9.93 11.67 1.12
CA LEU A 84 9.14 12.43 2.09
C LEU A 84 7.71 12.57 1.57
N TRP A 85 6.74 12.13 2.38
CA TRP A 85 5.34 12.05 1.99
C TRP A 85 4.59 13.35 2.29
N PRO A 86 4.00 14.01 1.26
CA PRO A 86 3.28 15.25 1.43
C PRO A 86 1.92 15.10 2.13
N THR A 87 1.41 13.88 2.25
CA THR A 87 0.13 13.59 2.91
C THR A 87 0.26 13.30 4.40
N CYS A 88 1.49 13.10 4.93
CA CYS A 88 1.69 12.94 6.37
C CYS A 88 1.40 14.23 7.11
N TRP A 89 0.63 14.14 8.18
CA TRP A 89 0.21 15.27 9.01
C TRP A 89 0.53 15.00 10.50
N PRO A 90 0.95 15.97 11.30
CA PRO A 90 1.14 17.41 10.98
C PRO A 90 2.47 17.74 10.30
N VAL A 91 3.37 16.80 10.17
CA VAL A 91 4.66 17.00 9.50
C VAL A 91 4.89 15.93 8.43
N PRO A 92 5.54 16.27 7.32
CA PRO A 92 5.96 15.30 6.34
C PRO A 92 6.96 14.29 6.92
N LEU A 93 6.78 13.02 6.63
CA LEU A 93 7.64 11.94 7.11
C LEU A 93 8.09 11.07 5.95
N VAL A 94 9.25 10.44 6.09
CA VAL A 94 9.68 9.42 5.16
C VAL A 94 8.75 8.20 5.24
N ALA A 95 8.26 7.77 4.08
CA ALA A 95 7.49 6.55 3.93
C ALA A 95 7.71 5.92 2.56
N SER A 96 7.25 4.70 2.37
CA SER A 96 7.32 3.97 1.11
C SER A 96 5.94 3.57 0.61
N GLY A 97 5.67 3.82 -0.68
CA GLY A 97 4.56 3.23 -1.41
C GLY A 97 5.04 2.03 -2.23
N HIS A 98 4.13 1.11 -2.56
CA HIS A 98 4.50 -0.11 -3.27
C HIS A 98 3.69 -0.25 -4.55
N MET A 99 4.34 0.01 -5.68
CA MET A 99 3.77 -0.13 -7.01
C MET A 99 3.95 -1.58 -7.51
N GLY A 100 2.87 -2.21 -7.94
CA GLY A 100 2.92 -3.52 -8.58
C GLY A 100 3.12 -3.45 -10.10
N GLY A 101 2.79 -4.53 -10.79
CA GLY A 101 2.85 -4.62 -12.25
C GLY A 101 4.17 -5.21 -12.76
N GLN A 102 4.65 -4.72 -13.88
CA GLN A 102 5.84 -5.25 -14.56
C GLN A 102 7.11 -4.40 -14.35
N PHE A 103 6.97 -3.22 -13.76
CA PHE A 103 8.07 -2.24 -13.64
C PHE A 103 9.29 -2.82 -12.89
N ALA A 104 9.05 -3.54 -11.79
CA ALA A 104 10.13 -4.15 -11.01
C ALA A 104 11.02 -5.09 -11.85
N ALA A 105 10.39 -5.99 -12.62
CA ALA A 105 11.13 -6.92 -13.46
C ALA A 105 11.86 -6.22 -14.62
N LYS A 106 11.20 -5.28 -15.30
CA LYS A 106 11.82 -4.55 -16.41
C LYS A 106 12.99 -3.68 -15.96
N LEU A 107 12.90 -3.05 -14.78
CA LEU A 107 14.01 -2.30 -14.20
C LEU A 107 15.22 -3.21 -13.92
N LYS A 108 14.99 -4.40 -13.38
CA LYS A 108 16.03 -5.43 -13.17
C LYS A 108 16.66 -5.87 -14.49
N TYR A 109 15.84 -6.11 -15.51
CA TYR A 109 16.32 -6.52 -16.84
C TYR A 109 17.09 -5.40 -17.54
N ALA A 110 16.80 -4.14 -17.24
CA ALA A 110 17.59 -3.01 -17.69
C ALA A 110 18.93 -2.86 -16.94
N GLY A 111 19.15 -3.63 -15.87
CA GLY A 111 20.42 -3.66 -15.14
C GLY A 111 20.44 -2.80 -13.87
N TYR A 112 19.27 -2.41 -13.34
CA TYR A 112 19.20 -1.54 -12.16
C TYR A 112 18.41 -2.15 -11.00
N ASP A 113 18.89 -1.92 -9.79
CA ASP A 113 18.21 -2.27 -8.53
C ASP A 113 17.45 -1.06 -7.95
N ALA A 114 17.83 0.14 -8.32
CA ALA A 114 17.12 1.35 -7.96
C ALA A 114 17.35 2.48 -8.96
N VAL A 115 16.40 3.43 -9.00
CA VAL A 115 16.52 4.74 -9.65
C VAL A 115 16.29 5.81 -8.59
N VAL A 116 17.28 6.62 -8.33
CA VAL A 116 17.28 7.73 -7.36
C VAL A 116 17.20 9.03 -8.11
N ILE A 117 16.17 9.81 -7.88
CA ILE A 117 15.96 11.08 -8.57
C ILE A 117 15.99 12.21 -7.56
N ASN A 118 16.85 13.17 -7.82
CA ASN A 118 16.97 14.42 -7.07
C ASN A 118 16.93 15.63 -7.99
N GLY A 119 16.98 16.81 -7.41
CA GLY A 119 16.91 18.05 -8.16
C GLY A 119 15.50 18.33 -8.71
N LYS A 120 15.45 19.33 -9.59
CA LYS A 120 14.24 19.74 -10.32
C LYS A 120 14.66 20.19 -11.71
N ALA A 121 14.04 19.63 -12.75
CA ALA A 121 14.25 20.07 -14.12
C ALA A 121 13.70 21.48 -14.35
N ASP A 122 14.29 22.25 -15.26
CA ASP A 122 13.84 23.59 -15.66
C ASP A 122 12.50 23.56 -16.44
N ARG A 123 12.19 22.42 -17.05
CA ARG A 123 10.99 22.16 -17.84
C ARG A 123 10.49 20.75 -17.61
N PRO A 124 9.25 20.41 -18.02
CA PRO A 124 8.76 19.04 -17.97
C PRO A 124 9.66 18.07 -18.73
N VAL A 125 10.04 16.98 -18.04
CA VAL A 125 10.88 15.92 -18.59
C VAL A 125 10.30 14.55 -18.26
N TRP A 126 10.75 13.53 -19.00
CA TRP A 126 10.57 12.14 -18.66
C TRP A 126 11.90 11.39 -18.80
N LEU A 127 12.09 10.32 -18.04
CA LEU A 127 13.30 9.53 -18.05
C LEU A 127 13.11 8.30 -18.95
N SER A 128 13.94 8.16 -19.97
CA SER A 128 14.04 6.98 -20.84
C SER A 128 15.17 6.08 -20.35
N ILE A 129 14.84 4.83 -20.07
CA ILE A 129 15.81 3.79 -19.68
C ILE A 129 15.67 2.62 -20.65
N VAL A 130 16.64 2.44 -21.53
CA VAL A 130 16.73 1.30 -22.43
C VAL A 130 18.01 0.53 -22.10
N ASP A 131 17.86 -0.53 -21.33
CA ASP A 131 18.98 -1.24 -20.72
C ASP A 131 19.90 -0.23 -20.00
N LYS A 132 21.16 -0.16 -20.35
CA LYS A 132 22.12 0.78 -19.75
C LYS A 132 22.12 2.18 -20.36
N HIS A 133 21.31 2.41 -21.38
CA HIS A 133 21.20 3.73 -22.01
C HIS A 133 20.10 4.53 -21.29
N VAL A 134 20.48 5.65 -20.70
CA VAL A 134 19.59 6.49 -19.88
C VAL A 134 19.64 7.93 -20.39
N GLU A 135 18.46 8.48 -20.67
CA GLU A 135 18.31 9.83 -21.20
C GLU A 135 17.18 10.58 -20.51
N ILE A 136 17.39 11.88 -20.30
CA ILE A 136 16.35 12.82 -19.87
C ILE A 136 15.72 13.43 -21.11
N GLN A 137 14.47 13.13 -21.36
CA GLN A 137 13.71 13.52 -22.55
C GLN A 137 12.74 14.66 -22.26
N ASP A 138 12.41 15.47 -23.27
CA ASP A 138 11.42 16.53 -23.18
C ASP A 138 10.01 15.97 -23.02
N ALA A 139 9.27 16.41 -21.99
CA ALA A 139 7.89 15.99 -21.72
C ALA A 139 6.86 17.12 -21.87
N ARG A 140 7.19 18.28 -22.49
CA ARG A 140 6.23 19.38 -22.65
C ARG A 140 4.95 18.96 -23.39
N HIS A 141 5.07 18.05 -24.37
CA HIS A 141 3.94 17.49 -25.11
C HIS A 141 3.11 16.47 -24.31
N LEU A 142 3.66 15.95 -23.20
CA LEU A 142 3.01 15.02 -22.28
C LEU A 142 2.37 15.72 -21.08
N TRP A 143 2.83 16.94 -20.77
CA TRP A 143 2.34 17.70 -19.64
C TRP A 143 0.89 18.13 -19.85
N GLY A 144 0.05 17.99 -18.82
CA GLY A 144 -1.39 18.20 -18.92
C GLY A 144 -2.16 17.00 -19.48
N LYS A 145 -1.48 15.91 -19.88
CA LYS A 145 -2.12 14.69 -20.37
C LYS A 145 -2.30 13.67 -19.26
N GLY A 146 -3.33 12.82 -19.41
CA GLY A 146 -3.59 11.72 -18.49
C GLY A 146 -2.52 10.64 -18.55
N ILE A 147 -2.55 9.74 -17.56
CA ILE A 147 -1.58 8.63 -17.44
C ILE A 147 -1.68 7.68 -18.64
N ARG A 148 -2.89 7.40 -19.10
CA ARG A 148 -3.14 6.50 -20.24
C ARG A 148 -2.51 7.05 -21.51
N TRP A 149 -2.75 8.31 -21.80
CA TRP A 149 -2.18 8.97 -22.99
C TRP A 149 -0.65 9.01 -22.90
N THR A 150 -0.11 9.40 -21.74
CA THR A 150 1.33 9.45 -21.47
C THR A 150 1.99 8.08 -21.67
N THR A 151 1.39 7.02 -21.12
CA THR A 151 1.88 5.65 -21.28
C THR A 151 1.91 5.24 -22.76
N THR A 152 0.83 5.51 -23.49
CA THR A 152 0.74 5.18 -24.93
C THR A 152 1.81 5.93 -25.74
N ALA A 153 1.94 7.24 -25.54
CA ALA A 153 2.90 8.05 -26.27
C ALA A 153 4.37 7.59 -26.03
N ILE A 154 4.72 7.31 -24.78
CA ILE A 154 6.07 6.80 -24.46
C ILE A 154 6.29 5.40 -25.07
N SER A 155 5.28 4.52 -25.00
CA SER A 155 5.39 3.17 -25.59
C SER A 155 5.50 3.23 -27.12
N GLN A 156 4.91 4.22 -27.78
CA GLN A 156 5.08 4.42 -29.22
C GLN A 156 6.52 4.79 -29.60
N VAL A 157 7.21 5.54 -28.71
CA VAL A 157 8.60 5.95 -28.94
C VAL A 157 9.59 4.83 -28.58
N MET A 158 9.38 4.16 -27.45
CA MET A 158 10.32 3.17 -26.91
C MET A 158 10.03 1.72 -27.35
N GLY A 159 8.88 1.47 -27.95
CA GLY A 159 8.44 0.13 -28.39
C GLY A 159 7.45 -0.54 -27.43
N PRO A 160 6.83 -1.66 -27.89
CA PRO A 160 5.70 -2.32 -27.21
C PRO A 160 6.07 -2.98 -25.87
N GLU A 161 7.35 -3.27 -25.65
CA GLU A 161 7.87 -3.88 -24.41
C GLU A 161 8.08 -2.87 -23.26
N THR A 162 7.78 -1.60 -23.51
CA THR A 162 7.98 -0.51 -22.57
C THR A 162 7.02 -0.63 -21.39
N VAL A 163 7.56 -0.46 -20.21
CA VAL A 163 6.77 -0.26 -18.98
C VAL A 163 6.98 1.14 -18.47
N VAL A 164 5.90 1.84 -18.17
CA VAL A 164 5.92 3.25 -17.81
C VAL A 164 5.43 3.45 -16.38
N ALA A 165 6.18 4.15 -15.55
CA ALA A 165 5.71 4.74 -14.31
C ALA A 165 5.42 6.23 -14.55
N ALA A 166 4.16 6.66 -14.42
CA ALA A 166 3.74 8.01 -14.79
C ALA A 166 2.84 8.65 -13.74
N ILE A 167 2.77 9.99 -13.81
CA ILE A 167 1.81 10.82 -13.08
C ILE A 167 0.79 11.44 -14.03
N GLY A 168 -0.43 11.67 -13.52
CA GLY A 168 -1.47 12.47 -14.20
C GLY A 168 -1.43 13.94 -13.77
N GLN A 169 -2.46 14.68 -14.18
CA GLN A 169 -2.61 16.09 -13.87
C GLN A 169 -2.59 16.39 -12.36
N ALA A 170 -3.11 15.49 -11.53
CA ALA A 170 -3.06 15.64 -10.09
C ALA A 170 -1.61 15.72 -9.56
N GLY A 171 -0.71 14.88 -10.08
CA GLY A 171 0.70 14.95 -9.74
C GLY A 171 1.35 16.23 -10.23
N GLU A 172 1.11 16.62 -11.48
CA GLU A 172 1.63 17.84 -12.09
C GLU A 172 1.22 19.11 -11.31
N ASN A 173 -0.02 19.16 -10.84
CA ASN A 173 -0.59 20.26 -10.07
C ASN A 173 -0.27 20.17 -8.57
N LEU A 174 0.63 19.31 -8.17
CA LEU A 174 1.06 19.13 -6.77
C LEU A 174 -0.11 18.84 -5.83
N VAL A 175 -1.03 17.98 -6.25
CA VAL A 175 -2.08 17.44 -5.39
C VAL A 175 -1.43 16.36 -4.51
N PRO A 176 -1.37 16.52 -3.17
CA PRO A 176 -0.73 15.54 -2.30
C PRO A 176 -1.28 14.13 -2.49
N MET A 177 -2.59 14.04 -2.76
CA MET A 177 -3.31 12.79 -2.96
C MET A 177 -3.24 12.25 -4.38
N SER A 178 -2.10 12.40 -5.02
CA SER A 178 -1.84 11.87 -6.35
C SER A 178 -1.05 10.56 -6.31
N VAL A 179 -1.11 9.80 -7.40
CA VAL A 179 -0.43 8.51 -7.54
C VAL A 179 0.69 8.57 -8.56
N VAL A 180 1.64 7.63 -8.41
CA VAL A 180 2.49 7.13 -9.49
C VAL A 180 1.91 5.81 -9.95
N MET A 181 1.63 5.66 -11.23
CA MET A 181 1.00 4.47 -11.78
C MET A 181 1.88 3.77 -12.81
N ASN A 182 1.91 2.45 -12.73
CA ASN A 182 2.60 1.59 -13.70
C ASN A 182 1.65 1.21 -14.83
N SER A 183 1.86 1.80 -16.00
CA SER A 183 1.19 1.41 -17.25
C SER A 183 -0.33 1.16 -17.11
N VAL A 184 -1.03 2.06 -16.46
CA VAL A 184 -2.48 2.00 -16.18
C VAL A 184 -2.93 0.73 -15.46
N SER A 185 -2.08 0.16 -14.63
CA SER A 185 -2.31 -1.14 -13.97
C SER A 185 -2.27 -1.03 -12.44
N HIS A 186 -1.12 -0.69 -11.88
CA HIS A 186 -0.89 -0.67 -10.43
C HIS A 186 -0.30 0.67 -10.03
N SER A 187 -0.73 1.20 -8.91
CA SER A 187 -0.30 2.52 -8.43
C SER A 187 0.32 2.47 -7.04
N ALA A 188 1.14 3.47 -6.75
CA ALA A 188 1.55 3.86 -5.42
C ALA A 188 0.95 5.24 -5.11
N GLY A 189 0.05 5.31 -4.13
CA GLY A 189 -0.70 6.52 -3.80
C GLY A 189 0.03 7.45 -2.85
N GLY A 190 -0.26 8.76 -2.94
CA GLY A 190 0.22 9.82 -2.05
C GLY A 190 1.60 10.39 -2.38
N ILE A 191 2.16 10.12 -3.56
CA ILE A 191 3.53 10.50 -3.94
C ILE A 191 3.68 11.08 -5.36
N GLY A 192 2.63 11.06 -6.16
CA GLY A 192 2.70 11.58 -7.54
C GLY A 192 3.14 13.04 -7.60
N SER A 193 2.70 13.85 -6.63
CA SER A 193 3.07 15.27 -6.53
C SER A 193 4.56 15.52 -6.29
N VAL A 194 5.28 14.56 -5.70
CA VAL A 194 6.74 14.66 -5.55
C VAL A 194 7.43 14.54 -6.92
N MET A 195 6.96 13.66 -7.80
CA MET A 195 7.43 13.66 -9.20
C MET A 195 7.09 14.98 -9.90
N GLY A 196 5.85 15.46 -9.74
CA GLY A 196 5.41 16.73 -10.31
C GLY A 196 6.24 17.93 -9.86
N SER A 197 6.62 17.98 -8.56
CA SER A 197 7.48 19.05 -8.02
C SER A 197 8.87 19.10 -8.65
N LYS A 198 9.33 17.99 -9.21
CA LYS A 198 10.61 17.86 -9.93
C LYS A 198 10.48 18.07 -11.43
N ASN A 199 9.29 18.43 -11.93
CA ASN A 199 8.94 18.48 -13.35
C ASN A 199 9.14 17.13 -14.07
N LEU A 200 9.06 16.00 -13.34
CA LEU A 200 9.21 14.65 -13.88
C LEU A 200 7.83 14.03 -14.17
N LYS A 201 7.52 13.84 -15.44
CA LYS A 201 6.24 13.30 -15.92
C LYS A 201 6.17 11.78 -15.80
N ALA A 202 7.25 11.12 -16.20
CA ALA A 202 7.26 9.65 -16.28
C ALA A 202 8.68 9.08 -16.27
N ILE A 203 8.74 7.77 -16.04
CA ILE A 203 9.91 6.93 -16.26
C ILE A 203 9.49 5.78 -17.16
N GLY A 204 10.03 5.72 -18.40
CA GLY A 204 9.86 4.61 -19.32
C GLY A 204 11.05 3.64 -19.22
N VAL A 205 10.76 2.34 -19.15
CA VAL A 205 11.80 1.31 -19.00
C VAL A 205 11.60 0.20 -20.03
N VAL A 206 12.65 -0.07 -20.78
CA VAL A 206 12.82 -1.29 -21.60
C VAL A 206 14.03 -2.02 -21.07
N GLY A 207 13.83 -3.22 -20.54
CA GLY A 207 14.89 -4.10 -20.08
C GLY A 207 14.87 -5.40 -20.87
N THR A 208 15.99 -5.74 -21.53
CA THR A 208 16.15 -6.94 -22.36
C THR A 208 17.00 -8.01 -21.70
N GLY A 209 17.68 -7.69 -20.59
CA GLY A 209 18.53 -8.62 -19.86
C GLY A 209 17.76 -9.63 -19.02
N CYS A 210 18.47 -10.25 -18.10
CA CYS A 210 17.91 -11.20 -17.14
C CYS A 210 18.58 -11.06 -15.77
N VAL A 211 17.94 -11.62 -14.75
CA VAL A 211 18.50 -11.68 -13.40
C VAL A 211 19.21 -13.02 -13.22
N ARG A 212 20.48 -12.96 -12.86
CA ARG A 212 21.27 -14.15 -12.56
C ARG A 212 20.86 -14.74 -11.21
N ILE A 213 20.56 -16.02 -11.18
CA ILE A 213 20.42 -16.81 -9.95
C ILE A 213 21.78 -17.40 -9.60
N ALA A 214 22.23 -17.22 -8.35
CA ALA A 214 23.54 -17.72 -7.92
C ALA A 214 23.55 -19.22 -7.64
N GLY A 215 22.43 -19.76 -7.17
CA GLY A 215 22.26 -21.17 -6.85
C GLY A 215 22.07 -22.07 -8.08
N ASN A 216 21.95 -23.36 -7.83
CA ASN A 216 21.71 -24.36 -8.87
C ASN A 216 20.30 -24.15 -9.49
N LYS A 217 20.21 -24.25 -10.84
CA LYS A 217 18.98 -24.03 -11.59
C LYS A 217 17.87 -25.03 -11.17
N ASP A 218 18.22 -26.30 -11.02
CA ASP A 218 17.22 -27.34 -10.71
C ASP A 218 16.69 -27.18 -9.27
N GLU A 219 17.54 -26.74 -8.34
CA GLU A 219 17.13 -26.40 -6.97
C GLU A 219 16.19 -25.19 -6.97
N TRP A 220 16.53 -24.17 -7.77
CA TRP A 220 15.68 -22.98 -7.94
C TRP A 220 14.31 -23.36 -8.49
N GLU A 221 14.24 -24.15 -9.54
CA GLU A 221 12.97 -24.59 -10.13
C GLU A 221 12.14 -25.44 -9.15
N ARG A 222 12.79 -26.34 -8.40
CA ARG A 222 12.10 -27.11 -7.34
C ARG A 222 11.54 -26.20 -6.26
N LEU A 223 12.30 -25.20 -5.80
CA LEU A 223 11.85 -24.24 -4.80
C LEU A 223 10.65 -23.41 -5.30
N ILE A 224 10.69 -22.94 -6.56
CA ILE A 224 9.56 -22.22 -7.17
C ILE A 224 8.31 -23.10 -7.21
N LYS A 225 8.42 -24.34 -7.67
CA LYS A 225 7.30 -25.31 -7.69
C LYS A 225 6.76 -25.55 -6.29
N TYR A 226 7.64 -25.71 -5.31
CA TYR A 226 7.25 -25.88 -3.92
C TYR A 226 6.51 -24.66 -3.39
N HIS A 227 7.02 -23.44 -3.60
CA HIS A 227 6.35 -22.20 -3.18
C HIS A 227 4.99 -22.05 -3.85
N LEU A 228 4.86 -22.32 -5.15
CA LEU A 228 3.58 -22.32 -5.85
C LEU A 228 2.60 -23.33 -5.24
N SER A 229 3.07 -24.50 -4.82
CA SER A 229 2.23 -25.49 -4.16
C SER A 229 1.71 -25.01 -2.81
N LEU A 230 2.52 -24.28 -2.05
CA LEU A 230 2.09 -23.66 -0.78
C LEU A 230 1.00 -22.59 -0.99
N LEU A 231 1.05 -21.87 -2.11
CA LEU A 231 0.07 -20.86 -2.48
C LEU A 231 -1.23 -21.46 -3.04
N GLY A 232 -1.30 -22.77 -3.27
CA GLY A 232 -2.43 -23.40 -3.93
C GLY A 232 -2.58 -22.98 -5.40
N ALA A 233 -1.48 -22.60 -6.04
CA ALA A 233 -1.45 -22.03 -7.38
C ALA A 233 -1.28 -23.07 -8.50
N ASN A 234 -1.70 -24.30 -8.28
CA ASN A 234 -1.63 -25.38 -9.22
C ASN A 234 -2.75 -25.27 -10.27
N ASN A 235 -2.42 -24.91 -11.49
CA ASN A 235 -3.30 -24.91 -12.69
C ASN A 235 -4.62 -24.10 -12.59
N GLN A 236 -4.83 -23.30 -11.55
CA GLN A 236 -6.03 -22.48 -11.38
C GLN A 236 -5.89 -21.06 -11.94
N HIS A 237 -4.88 -20.81 -12.77
CA HIS A 237 -4.59 -19.49 -13.32
C HIS A 237 -5.42 -19.16 -14.55
N VAL A 238 -6.14 -20.11 -15.08
CA VAL A 238 -7.02 -19.90 -16.21
C VAL A 238 -8.32 -19.29 -15.69
N VAL A 239 -8.65 -18.12 -16.19
CA VAL A 239 -9.99 -17.54 -15.97
C VAL A 239 -10.98 -18.55 -16.54
N PRO A 240 -11.92 -19.09 -15.76
CA PRO A 240 -12.92 -20.02 -16.27
C PRO A 240 -13.66 -19.41 -17.45
N SER A 241 -14.01 -20.22 -18.41
CA SER A 241 -14.76 -19.78 -19.61
C SER A 241 -16.23 -19.45 -19.33
N SER A 242 -16.72 -19.80 -18.15
CA SER A 242 -18.10 -19.56 -17.72
C SER A 242 -18.16 -19.12 -16.26
N PRO A 243 -19.23 -18.43 -15.84
CA PRO A 243 -19.46 -18.11 -14.45
C PRO A 243 -19.47 -19.36 -13.58
N GLN A 244 -18.86 -19.24 -12.40
CA GLN A 244 -18.87 -20.32 -11.41
C GLN A 244 -19.81 -19.94 -10.27
N PRO A 245 -20.43 -20.90 -9.58
CA PRO A 245 -21.22 -20.64 -8.39
C PRO A 245 -20.41 -19.91 -7.33
N TRP A 246 -21.07 -19.04 -6.57
CA TRP A 246 -20.45 -18.25 -5.51
C TRP A 246 -19.61 -19.08 -4.54
N ALA A 247 -20.12 -20.22 -4.07
CA ALA A 247 -19.44 -21.08 -3.12
C ALA A 247 -18.08 -21.62 -3.64
N GLU A 248 -17.96 -21.83 -4.95
CA GLU A 248 -16.70 -22.26 -5.55
C GLU A 248 -15.68 -21.13 -5.66
N PHE A 249 -16.15 -19.88 -5.79
CA PHE A 249 -15.30 -18.71 -5.79
C PHE A 249 -14.87 -18.32 -4.40
N TYR A 250 -15.74 -18.52 -3.45
CA TYR A 250 -15.57 -18.06 -2.10
C TYR A 250 -15.08 -19.18 -1.19
N HIS A 251 -13.81 -19.48 -1.28
CA HIS A 251 -13.13 -20.26 -0.23
C HIS A 251 -12.68 -19.31 0.87
N PRO A 252 -12.63 -19.72 2.16
CA PRO A 252 -12.10 -18.91 3.26
C PRO A 252 -10.72 -18.30 2.99
N SER A 253 -9.94 -18.93 2.14
CA SER A 253 -8.61 -18.48 1.68
C SER A 253 -8.60 -17.92 0.26
N THR A 254 -9.67 -17.28 -0.21
CA THR A 254 -9.86 -16.81 -1.59
C THR A 254 -8.79 -15.88 -2.12
N ARG A 255 -8.08 -15.16 -1.25
CA ARG A 255 -6.99 -14.32 -1.72
C ARG A 255 -5.89 -15.13 -2.41
N TRP A 256 -5.72 -16.38 -2.06
CA TRP A 256 -4.77 -17.29 -2.69
C TRP A 256 -5.34 -18.03 -3.89
N LYS A 257 -6.66 -17.97 -4.08
CA LYS A 257 -7.34 -18.50 -5.28
C LYS A 257 -7.66 -17.40 -6.29
N ALA A 258 -6.82 -16.44 -6.43
CA ALA A 258 -7.13 -15.18 -7.08
C ALA A 258 -7.09 -15.18 -8.61
N SER A 259 -7.04 -16.32 -9.25
CA SER A 259 -7.36 -16.41 -10.68
C SER A 259 -8.75 -15.81 -11.05
N LYS A 260 -9.51 -15.41 -10.03
CA LYS A 260 -10.88 -14.90 -10.11
C LYS A 260 -11.01 -13.40 -9.85
N GLY A 261 -9.89 -12.70 -9.77
CA GLY A 261 -9.87 -11.25 -9.59
C GLY A 261 -10.21 -10.83 -8.16
N LEU A 262 -9.18 -10.60 -7.34
CA LEU A 262 -9.36 -10.12 -5.96
C LEU A 262 -9.92 -8.71 -5.86
N ALA A 263 -9.87 -7.91 -6.92
CA ALA A 263 -10.51 -6.60 -6.92
C ALA A 263 -12.04 -6.71 -6.82
N TRP A 264 -12.59 -7.73 -7.45
CA TRP A 264 -13.94 -8.19 -7.16
C TRP A 264 -14.02 -8.86 -5.80
N GLY A 265 -12.94 -9.40 -5.30
CA GLY A 265 -12.78 -10.16 -4.11
C GLY A 265 -12.29 -9.39 -2.88
N ALA A 266 -12.19 -8.07 -2.92
CA ALA A 266 -12.39 -7.28 -1.70
C ALA A 266 -13.82 -7.54 -1.18
N ALA A 267 -14.37 -8.59 -1.71
CA ALA A 267 -15.63 -9.20 -1.52
C ALA A 267 -15.82 -9.64 -0.09
N PRO A 268 -17.05 -9.61 0.34
CA PRO A 268 -17.48 -9.97 1.67
C PRO A 268 -17.07 -11.41 1.96
N ARG A 269 -16.56 -11.59 3.15
CA ARG A 269 -16.36 -12.91 3.72
C ARG A 269 -17.69 -13.42 4.25
N PRO A 270 -17.96 -14.72 4.19
CA PRO A 270 -19.17 -15.27 4.81
C PRO A 270 -19.23 -14.87 6.28
N ILE A 271 -20.39 -14.48 6.73
CA ILE A 271 -20.67 -14.16 8.14
C ILE A 271 -20.29 -15.34 9.05
N GLU A 272 -20.42 -16.54 8.54
CA GLU A 272 -20.16 -17.82 9.22
C GLU A 272 -18.69 -18.03 9.59
N THR A 273 -17.75 -17.33 8.95
CA THR A 273 -16.31 -17.51 9.23
C THR A 273 -15.81 -16.70 10.43
N GLY A 274 -16.65 -15.92 11.10
CA GLY A 274 -16.26 -15.07 12.22
C GLY A 274 -15.25 -13.95 11.86
N THR A 275 -14.97 -13.76 10.58
CA THR A 275 -14.01 -12.77 10.07
C THR A 275 -14.67 -11.47 9.60
N CYS A 276 -15.95 -11.28 9.93
CA CYS A 276 -16.62 -10.00 9.69
C CYS A 276 -16.12 -8.96 10.68
N GLU A 277 -15.85 -7.76 10.18
CA GLU A 277 -15.54 -6.63 11.05
C GLU A 277 -16.73 -6.39 11.98
N PRO A 278 -16.56 -6.54 13.28
CA PRO A 278 -17.67 -6.42 14.22
C PRO A 278 -18.11 -4.97 14.44
N HIS A 279 -17.39 -4.01 13.89
CA HIS A 279 -17.64 -2.59 14.10
C HIS A 279 -18.88 -2.05 13.42
N ASN A 280 -19.43 -2.81 12.48
CA ASN A 280 -20.51 -2.26 11.69
C ASN A 280 -21.47 -3.37 11.23
N LEU A 281 -22.53 -3.60 12.02
CA LEU A 281 -23.61 -4.51 11.64
C LEU A 281 -24.24 -4.12 10.29
N ASN A 282 -24.26 -2.82 9.95
CA ASN A 282 -24.68 -2.35 8.65
C ASN A 282 -23.69 -2.75 7.55
N ARG A 283 -22.40 -2.91 7.87
CA ARG A 283 -21.40 -3.47 6.94
C ARG A 283 -21.61 -4.94 6.67
N ILE A 284 -22.13 -5.72 7.61
CA ILE A 284 -22.42 -7.15 7.40
C ILE A 284 -23.53 -7.30 6.35
N ALA A 285 -24.65 -6.62 6.53
CA ALA A 285 -25.74 -6.63 5.56
C ALA A 285 -25.31 -6.08 4.21
N TYR A 286 -24.52 -5.01 4.22
CA TYR A 286 -23.93 -4.39 3.04
C TYR A 286 -22.97 -5.32 2.28
N ARG A 287 -22.12 -6.05 2.99
CA ARG A 287 -21.21 -7.03 2.40
C ARG A 287 -21.94 -8.21 1.80
N THR A 288 -22.96 -8.70 2.46
CA THR A 288 -23.77 -9.83 1.97
C THR A 288 -24.48 -9.47 0.66
N ASN A 289 -25.04 -8.27 0.56
CA ASN A 289 -25.66 -7.79 -0.66
C ASN A 289 -24.66 -7.55 -1.80
N ASN A 290 -23.47 -7.03 -1.47
CA ASN A 290 -22.39 -6.85 -2.44
C ASN A 290 -21.79 -8.19 -2.90
N ALA A 291 -21.88 -9.24 -2.11
CA ALA A 291 -21.36 -10.54 -2.48
C ALA A 291 -21.99 -11.05 -3.77
N ALA A 292 -23.30 -10.96 -3.88
CA ALA A 292 -24.04 -11.39 -5.07
C ALA A 292 -23.60 -10.60 -6.32
N PHE A 293 -23.32 -9.31 -6.16
CA PHE A 293 -22.86 -8.45 -7.26
C PHE A 293 -21.44 -8.77 -7.73
N TYR A 294 -20.49 -8.93 -6.78
CA TYR A 294 -19.07 -9.11 -7.11
C TYR A 294 -18.71 -10.49 -7.60
N MET A 295 -19.42 -11.48 -7.14
CA MET A 295 -19.05 -12.87 -7.32
C MET A 295 -20.14 -13.68 -8.04
N GLY A 296 -21.27 -13.06 -8.28
CA GLY A 296 -22.33 -13.65 -9.08
C GLY A 296 -22.07 -13.51 -10.58
N ASP A 297 -23.01 -14.01 -11.34
CA ASP A 297 -22.98 -14.05 -12.80
C ASP A 297 -22.80 -12.66 -13.44
N ILE A 298 -23.25 -11.60 -12.76
CA ILE A 298 -23.15 -10.23 -13.27
C ILE A 298 -21.69 -9.77 -13.35
N ALA A 299 -20.94 -9.87 -12.27
CA ALA A 299 -19.54 -9.42 -12.25
C ALA A 299 -18.66 -10.25 -13.20
N TRP A 300 -18.97 -11.55 -13.31
CA TRP A 300 -18.26 -12.46 -14.19
C TRP A 300 -18.45 -12.10 -15.66
N GLN A 301 -19.65 -11.70 -16.07
CA GLN A 301 -19.96 -11.31 -17.45
C GLN A 301 -19.06 -10.16 -17.95
N TYR A 302 -18.61 -9.30 -17.05
CA TYR A 302 -17.77 -8.15 -17.40
C TYR A 302 -16.28 -8.42 -17.28
N THR A 303 -15.87 -9.56 -16.73
CA THR A 303 -14.45 -9.88 -16.54
C THR A 303 -13.83 -10.31 -17.87
N ALA A 304 -12.95 -9.48 -18.42
CA ALA A 304 -12.18 -9.81 -19.61
C ALA A 304 -10.99 -10.72 -19.26
N ARG A 305 -10.26 -10.41 -18.19
CA ARG A 305 -9.14 -11.23 -17.68
C ARG A 305 -8.71 -10.82 -16.29
N GLY A 306 -8.03 -11.71 -15.57
CA GLY A 306 -7.23 -11.37 -14.42
C GLY A 306 -5.91 -10.70 -14.85
N ASN A 307 -5.51 -9.64 -14.14
CA ASN A 307 -4.25 -8.94 -14.36
C ASN A 307 -3.36 -9.05 -13.12
N GLY A 308 -2.09 -9.37 -13.30
CA GLY A 308 -1.14 -9.63 -12.22
C GLY A 308 0.18 -8.92 -12.39
N CYS A 309 0.91 -8.81 -11.27
CA CYS A 309 2.30 -8.38 -11.29
C CYS A 309 3.21 -9.44 -11.93
N SER A 310 4.43 -9.05 -12.27
CA SER A 310 5.46 -9.98 -12.75
C SER A 310 5.64 -11.15 -11.78
N GLY A 311 5.69 -12.37 -12.31
CA GLY A 311 5.87 -13.59 -11.50
C GLY A 311 4.71 -13.92 -10.54
N CYS A 312 3.59 -13.19 -10.58
CA CYS A 312 2.49 -13.41 -9.64
C CYS A 312 1.44 -14.37 -10.20
N PRO A 313 1.21 -15.54 -9.58
CA PRO A 313 0.17 -16.46 -10.00
C PRO A 313 -1.24 -15.99 -9.64
N ILE A 314 -1.35 -14.98 -8.77
CA ILE A 314 -2.59 -14.62 -8.11
C ILE A 314 -3.49 -13.71 -8.96
N ARG A 315 -2.93 -12.84 -9.81
CA ARG A 315 -3.67 -11.96 -10.71
C ARG A 315 -4.80 -11.21 -10.00
N CYS A 316 -4.47 -10.48 -8.93
CA CYS A 316 -5.45 -9.88 -8.03
C CYS A 316 -6.20 -8.68 -8.62
N HIS A 317 -5.82 -8.15 -9.76
CA HIS A 317 -6.55 -7.10 -10.48
C HIS A 317 -7.40 -7.70 -11.60
N THR A 318 -8.54 -7.08 -11.85
CA THR A 318 -9.49 -7.55 -12.87
C THR A 318 -9.58 -6.51 -13.97
N MET A 319 -9.33 -6.97 -15.20
CA MET A 319 -9.68 -6.21 -16.39
C MET A 319 -11.13 -6.45 -16.73
N VAL A 320 -11.90 -5.39 -16.89
CA VAL A 320 -13.31 -5.45 -17.22
C VAL A 320 -13.56 -4.85 -18.60
N LYS A 321 -14.54 -5.38 -19.30
CA LYS A 321 -14.99 -4.92 -20.60
C LYS A 321 -16.50 -4.72 -20.56
N VAL A 322 -16.95 -3.45 -20.64
CA VAL A 322 -18.38 -3.10 -20.62
C VAL A 322 -18.67 -2.05 -21.71
N PRO A 323 -18.90 -2.51 -22.95
CA PRO A 323 -19.12 -1.62 -24.09
C PRO A 323 -20.26 -0.61 -23.89
N SER A 324 -21.36 -1.01 -23.27
CA SER A 324 -22.51 -0.15 -23.03
C SER A 324 -22.19 1.05 -22.13
N ILE A 325 -21.39 0.82 -21.08
CA ILE A 325 -20.94 1.89 -20.18
C ILE A 325 -19.93 2.79 -20.90
N ALA A 326 -19.03 2.19 -21.67
CA ALA A 326 -18.04 2.91 -22.46
C ALA A 326 -18.68 3.91 -23.44
N VAL A 327 -19.67 3.46 -24.19
CA VAL A 327 -20.42 4.28 -25.14
C VAL A 327 -21.20 5.37 -24.41
N LYS A 328 -21.88 5.03 -23.31
CA LYS A 328 -22.72 5.98 -22.55
C LYS A 328 -21.93 7.15 -21.97
N TYR A 329 -20.71 6.89 -21.52
CA TYR A 329 -19.89 7.88 -20.81
C TYR A 329 -18.64 8.34 -21.56
N ASP A 330 -18.46 7.91 -22.80
CA ASP A 330 -17.27 8.19 -23.61
C ASP A 330 -15.96 7.87 -22.89
N ILE A 331 -15.88 6.67 -22.31
CA ILE A 331 -14.69 6.14 -21.66
C ILE A 331 -14.19 4.89 -22.38
N PRO A 332 -12.93 4.46 -22.21
CA PRO A 332 -12.44 3.23 -22.81
C PRO A 332 -13.27 2.00 -22.44
N GLU A 333 -13.52 1.16 -23.43
CA GLU A 333 -14.30 -0.08 -23.30
C GLU A 333 -13.68 -1.06 -22.30
N VAL A 334 -12.35 -1.09 -22.25
CA VAL A 334 -11.59 -1.95 -21.36
C VAL A 334 -10.90 -1.10 -20.28
N GLY A 335 -11.17 -1.42 -19.06
CA GLY A 335 -10.57 -0.75 -17.90
C GLY A 335 -10.15 -1.74 -16.84
N GLN A 336 -9.27 -1.31 -15.96
CA GLN A 336 -8.94 -2.05 -14.76
C GLN A 336 -9.93 -1.69 -13.66
N ASN A 337 -10.40 -2.68 -12.93
CA ASN A 337 -11.17 -2.47 -11.72
C ASN A 337 -10.37 -2.96 -10.51
N THR A 338 -10.14 -2.06 -9.58
CA THR A 338 -9.42 -2.29 -8.32
C THR A 338 -10.27 -1.90 -7.14
N CYS A 339 -9.72 -2.06 -5.93
CA CYS A 339 -10.39 -1.63 -4.70
C CYS A 339 -10.85 -0.16 -4.75
N GLY A 340 -10.10 0.71 -5.45
CA GLY A 340 -10.47 2.12 -5.63
C GLY A 340 -11.76 2.33 -6.41
N GLY A 341 -11.93 1.64 -7.51
CA GLY A 341 -13.16 1.69 -8.31
C GLY A 341 -14.38 1.27 -7.49
N LEU A 342 -14.22 0.25 -6.66
CA LEU A 342 -15.29 -0.21 -5.77
C LEU A 342 -15.80 0.87 -4.83
N ASN A 343 -14.95 1.79 -4.40
CA ASN A 343 -15.33 2.85 -3.48
C ASN A 343 -16.28 3.85 -4.13
N PHE A 344 -16.10 4.16 -5.40
CA PHE A 344 -17.04 5.01 -6.13
C PHE A 344 -18.41 4.35 -6.29
N GLY A 345 -18.45 3.08 -6.63
CA GLY A 345 -19.72 2.35 -6.78
C GLY A 345 -20.41 1.99 -5.47
N ARG A 346 -19.71 2.04 -4.34
CA ARG A 346 -20.13 1.45 -3.08
C ARG A 346 -20.37 2.45 -1.94
N SER A 347 -19.52 3.44 -1.82
CA SER A 347 -19.50 4.31 -0.64
C SER A 347 -19.39 5.80 -0.94
N PHE A 348 -19.17 6.19 -2.19
CA PHE A 348 -19.16 7.59 -2.58
C PHE A 348 -20.58 8.14 -2.75
N PHE A 349 -21.42 7.44 -3.51
CA PHE A 349 -22.83 7.81 -3.67
C PHE A 349 -23.72 7.13 -2.61
N LYS A 350 -24.72 7.86 -2.10
CA LYS A 350 -25.69 7.33 -1.15
C LYS A 350 -26.81 6.52 -1.84
N THR A 351 -27.13 6.90 -3.05
CA THR A 351 -28.22 6.30 -3.83
C THR A 351 -27.65 5.62 -5.07
N PHE A 352 -28.22 4.48 -5.42
CA PHE A 352 -27.91 3.75 -6.65
C PHE A 352 -29.16 3.74 -7.52
N PRO A 353 -29.08 4.21 -8.79
CA PRO A 353 -30.27 4.34 -9.64
C PRO A 353 -31.04 3.06 -9.88
N ASP A 354 -30.35 1.92 -9.99
CA ASP A 354 -30.92 0.69 -10.52
C ASP A 354 -30.70 -0.55 -9.62
N GLY A 355 -30.48 -0.37 -8.33
CA GLY A 355 -30.17 -1.50 -7.47
C GLY A 355 -30.71 -1.44 -6.04
N PRO A 356 -30.89 -2.58 -5.39
CA PRO A 356 -31.20 -2.63 -3.98
C PRO A 356 -30.15 -1.88 -3.16
N ARG A 357 -30.58 -1.22 -2.10
CA ARG A 357 -29.72 -0.51 -1.17
C ARG A 357 -28.52 -1.37 -0.75
N GLY A 358 -27.32 -0.90 -1.00
CA GLY A 358 -26.08 -1.63 -0.69
C GLY A 358 -25.47 -2.42 -1.86
N MET A 359 -26.07 -2.44 -3.03
CA MET A 359 -25.43 -2.99 -4.23
C MET A 359 -24.43 -2.00 -4.83
N THR A 360 -23.43 -2.52 -5.51
CA THR A 360 -22.43 -1.70 -6.18
C THR A 360 -22.96 -1.19 -7.51
N ASN A 361 -22.85 0.12 -7.73
CA ASN A 361 -23.10 0.73 -9.03
C ASN A 361 -21.86 0.50 -9.94
N MET A 362 -22.01 -0.39 -10.92
CA MET A 362 -20.94 -0.73 -11.86
C MET A 362 -20.52 0.48 -12.72
N GLU A 363 -21.46 1.31 -13.12
CA GLU A 363 -21.15 2.51 -13.90
C GLU A 363 -20.26 3.46 -13.09
N ALA A 364 -20.60 3.71 -11.83
CA ALA A 364 -19.78 4.53 -10.94
C ALA A 364 -18.40 3.91 -10.66
N CYS A 365 -18.30 2.58 -10.57
CA CYS A 365 -17.01 1.89 -10.43
C CYS A 365 -16.12 2.15 -11.66
N MET A 366 -16.67 1.97 -12.85
CA MET A 366 -15.90 2.09 -14.09
C MET A 366 -15.54 3.54 -14.40
N VAL A 367 -16.51 4.44 -14.33
CA VAL A 367 -16.28 5.88 -14.57
C VAL A 367 -15.29 6.45 -13.57
N GLY A 368 -15.52 6.21 -12.28
CA GLY A 368 -14.66 6.72 -11.21
C GLY A 368 -13.24 6.19 -11.28
N MET A 369 -13.08 4.90 -11.56
CA MET A 369 -11.75 4.29 -11.68
C MET A 369 -11.00 4.81 -12.90
N HIS A 370 -11.69 4.89 -14.06
CA HIS A 370 -11.09 5.40 -15.27
C HIS A 370 -10.58 6.85 -15.08
N LEU A 371 -11.42 7.73 -14.55
CA LEU A 371 -11.06 9.13 -14.32
C LEU A 371 -9.97 9.27 -13.27
N ALA A 372 -10.11 8.61 -12.13
CA ALA A 372 -9.12 8.72 -11.06
C ALA A 372 -7.75 8.20 -11.48
N ASP A 373 -7.70 7.09 -12.21
CA ASP A 373 -6.46 6.53 -12.73
C ASP A 373 -5.81 7.45 -13.78
N ASP A 374 -6.60 7.98 -14.71
CA ASP A 374 -6.05 8.82 -15.79
C ASP A 374 -5.59 10.18 -15.27
N LEU A 375 -6.36 10.79 -14.37
CA LEU A 375 -6.01 12.05 -13.70
C LEU A 375 -4.87 11.86 -12.68
N GLY A 376 -4.58 10.63 -12.27
CA GLY A 376 -3.58 10.30 -11.28
C GLY A 376 -3.99 10.63 -9.85
N ILE A 377 -5.27 10.46 -9.51
CA ILE A 377 -5.82 10.68 -8.16
C ILE A 377 -5.77 9.39 -7.36
N TRP A 378 -5.31 9.45 -6.14
CA TRP A 378 -5.40 8.33 -5.21
C TRP A 378 -6.80 8.20 -4.63
N CYS A 379 -7.64 7.38 -5.22
CA CYS A 379 -9.06 7.26 -4.89
C CYS A 379 -9.38 6.31 -3.72
N ASN A 380 -8.40 5.62 -3.14
CA ASN A 380 -8.59 4.74 -2.00
C ASN A 380 -8.72 5.46 -0.66
N TYR A 381 -9.29 6.63 -0.67
CA TYR A 381 -9.40 7.54 0.46
C TYR A 381 -10.80 7.68 0.95
N SER A 382 -10.95 7.81 2.26
CA SER A 382 -12.24 8.09 2.87
C SER A 382 -12.88 9.38 2.36
N GLN A 383 -12.09 10.40 2.03
CA GLN A 383 -12.56 11.67 1.44
C GLN A 383 -13.28 11.53 0.10
N LEU A 384 -12.96 10.48 -0.67
CA LEU A 384 -13.67 10.13 -1.91
C LEU A 384 -14.55 8.88 -1.70
N GLN A 385 -15.02 8.68 -0.47
CA GLN A 385 -15.90 7.59 -0.08
C GLN A 385 -17.00 8.12 0.86
N ARG A 386 -17.10 7.57 2.05
CA ARG A 386 -18.12 7.90 3.05
C ARG A 386 -17.94 9.27 3.68
N ASP A 387 -16.70 9.71 3.82
CA ASP A 387 -16.42 11.04 4.34
C ASP A 387 -17.01 12.12 3.44
N PHE A 388 -16.99 11.89 2.11
CA PHE A 388 -17.64 12.79 1.18
C PHE A 388 -19.15 12.88 1.43
N GLN A 389 -19.80 11.73 1.68
CA GLN A 389 -21.23 11.73 2.02
C GLN A 389 -21.51 12.56 3.27
N LYS A 390 -20.73 12.37 4.33
CA LYS A 390 -20.87 13.14 5.56
C LYS A 390 -20.67 14.64 5.33
N LEU A 391 -19.57 14.99 4.69
CA LEU A 391 -19.27 16.39 4.37
C LEU A 391 -20.39 17.06 3.58
N TYR A 392 -21.04 16.32 2.69
CA TYR A 392 -22.16 16.83 1.89
C TYR A 392 -23.46 16.89 2.69
N TYR A 393 -23.92 15.77 3.26
CA TYR A 393 -25.25 15.67 3.89
C TYR A 393 -25.35 16.41 5.23
N GLU A 394 -24.24 16.66 5.92
CA GLU A 394 -24.19 17.53 7.10
C GLU A 394 -24.01 19.01 6.75
N GLY A 395 -23.99 19.34 5.46
CA GLY A 395 -23.87 20.72 4.97
C GLY A 395 -22.50 21.35 5.14
N ILE A 396 -21.48 20.55 5.53
CA ILE A 396 -20.12 21.05 5.78
C ILE A 396 -19.52 21.62 4.49
N ILE A 397 -19.65 20.90 3.36
CA ILE A 397 -19.18 21.41 2.05
C ILE A 397 -19.76 22.78 1.76
N LYS A 398 -21.09 22.89 1.78
CA LYS A 398 -21.78 24.16 1.47
C LYS A 398 -21.30 25.31 2.35
N ASN A 399 -21.15 25.06 3.64
CA ASN A 399 -20.73 26.08 4.59
C ASN A 399 -19.26 26.53 4.39
N LYS A 400 -18.38 25.61 3.97
CA LYS A 400 -16.94 25.88 3.84
C LYS A 400 -16.56 26.46 2.48
N VAL A 401 -17.18 26.01 1.40
CA VAL A 401 -16.88 26.52 0.04
C VAL A 401 -17.67 27.77 -0.33
N GLY A 402 -18.77 28.04 0.37
CA GLY A 402 -19.68 29.15 0.09
C GLY A 402 -20.64 28.88 -1.06
N GLU A 403 -21.70 29.71 -1.13
CA GLU A 403 -22.84 29.44 -2.00
C GLU A 403 -22.50 29.45 -3.49
N LYS A 404 -21.61 30.35 -3.92
CA LYS A 404 -21.23 30.52 -5.33
C LYS A 404 -20.53 29.26 -5.85
N GLU A 405 -19.53 28.76 -5.11
CA GLU A 405 -18.81 27.56 -5.50
C GLU A 405 -19.70 26.33 -5.36
N PHE A 406 -20.46 26.23 -4.27
CA PHE A 406 -21.38 25.11 -4.06
C PHE A 406 -22.34 24.95 -5.24
N LYS A 407 -22.98 26.01 -5.70
CA LYS A 407 -23.90 26.01 -6.86
C LYS A 407 -23.23 25.68 -8.20
N SER A 408 -21.91 25.74 -8.30
CA SER A 408 -21.19 25.40 -9.54
C SER A 408 -21.07 23.87 -9.77
N TYR A 409 -21.44 23.05 -8.79
CA TYR A 409 -21.44 21.58 -8.91
C TYR A 409 -22.86 21.06 -9.17
N PRO A 410 -23.02 20.03 -10.01
CA PRO A 410 -24.33 19.44 -10.32
C PRO A 410 -24.76 18.45 -9.21
N TRP A 411 -25.09 18.96 -8.02
CA TRP A 411 -25.43 18.14 -6.86
C TRP A 411 -26.63 17.23 -7.05
N ASP A 412 -27.56 17.60 -7.93
CA ASP A 412 -28.68 16.77 -8.35
C ASP A 412 -28.21 15.44 -8.95
N LYS A 413 -27.10 15.44 -9.70
CA LYS A 413 -26.49 14.22 -10.20
C LYS A 413 -25.89 13.37 -9.07
N TYR A 414 -25.23 14.03 -8.12
CA TYR A 414 -24.67 13.33 -6.94
C TYR A 414 -25.77 12.65 -6.12
N GLU A 415 -26.84 13.36 -5.84
CA GLU A 415 -27.96 12.85 -5.06
C GLU A 415 -28.68 11.65 -5.72
N ARG A 416 -28.78 11.66 -7.04
CA ARG A 416 -29.33 10.55 -7.82
C ARG A 416 -28.37 9.38 -7.99
N GLY A 417 -27.10 9.51 -7.58
CA GLY A 417 -26.06 8.51 -7.80
C GLY A 417 -25.60 8.40 -9.25
N ASP A 418 -25.72 9.50 -10.01
CA ASP A 418 -25.30 9.55 -11.42
C ASP A 418 -23.78 9.70 -11.51
N PRO A 419 -23.07 8.72 -12.09
CA PRO A 419 -21.62 8.75 -12.23
C PRO A 419 -21.08 9.95 -13.01
N SER A 420 -21.92 10.63 -13.83
CA SER A 420 -21.50 11.82 -14.56
C SER A 420 -21.11 13.00 -13.65
N PHE A 421 -21.48 12.96 -12.37
CA PHE A 421 -20.97 13.88 -11.35
C PHE A 421 -19.45 13.83 -11.22
N LEU A 422 -18.85 12.66 -11.42
CA LEU A 422 -17.40 12.47 -11.28
C LEU A 422 -16.60 13.18 -12.36
N PHE A 423 -17.19 13.45 -13.54
CA PHE A 423 -16.55 14.26 -14.59
C PHE A 423 -16.42 15.75 -14.21
N GLU A 424 -17.22 16.21 -13.26
CA GLU A 424 -17.11 17.57 -12.71
C GLU A 424 -16.17 17.61 -11.51
N LEU A 425 -16.26 16.63 -10.61
CA LEU A 425 -15.54 16.66 -9.35
C LEU A 425 -14.05 16.30 -9.52
N LEU A 426 -13.75 15.17 -10.18
CA LEU A 426 -12.37 14.65 -10.19
C LEU A 426 -11.39 15.54 -10.96
N PRO A 427 -11.74 16.15 -12.12
CA PRO A 427 -10.86 17.13 -12.77
C PRO A 427 -10.57 18.35 -11.90
N ARG A 428 -11.56 18.85 -11.15
CA ARG A 428 -11.37 20.00 -10.24
C ARG A 428 -10.43 19.64 -9.07
N ILE A 429 -10.47 18.40 -8.57
CA ILE A 429 -9.49 17.90 -7.59
C ILE A 429 -8.10 17.88 -8.23
N ALA A 430 -7.97 17.32 -9.43
CA ALA A 430 -6.69 17.20 -10.12
C ALA A 430 -6.07 18.56 -10.46
N SER A 431 -6.87 19.59 -10.70
CA SER A 431 -6.42 20.97 -10.98
C SER A 431 -6.37 21.86 -9.74
N LYS A 432 -6.82 21.39 -8.58
CA LYS A 432 -7.05 22.20 -7.36
C LYS A 432 -7.98 23.39 -7.61
N GLU A 433 -9.00 23.20 -8.43
CA GLU A 433 -9.96 24.25 -8.76
C GLU A 433 -10.96 24.45 -7.62
N GLY A 434 -11.03 25.69 -7.13
CA GLY A 434 -11.87 26.05 -6.01
C GLY A 434 -11.40 25.51 -4.67
N GLU A 435 -12.17 25.79 -3.64
CA GLU A 435 -11.88 25.31 -2.28
C GLU A 435 -12.12 23.80 -2.14
N LEU A 436 -13.23 23.30 -2.71
CA LEU A 436 -13.55 21.88 -2.63
C LEU A 436 -12.52 21.01 -3.36
N GLY A 437 -12.18 21.38 -4.60
CA GLY A 437 -11.17 20.66 -5.37
C GLY A 437 -9.81 20.66 -4.67
N THR A 438 -9.43 21.79 -4.08
CA THR A 438 -8.18 21.92 -3.31
C THR A 438 -8.18 21.01 -2.08
N VAL A 439 -9.21 21.13 -1.23
CA VAL A 439 -9.20 20.47 0.08
C VAL A 439 -9.33 18.95 -0.03
N LEU A 440 -10.09 18.46 -0.99
CA LEU A 440 -10.20 17.01 -1.22
C LEU A 440 -8.90 16.38 -1.69
N GLY A 441 -8.01 17.15 -2.26
CA GLY A 441 -6.68 16.69 -2.69
C GLY A 441 -5.60 16.70 -1.59
N LEU A 442 -5.87 17.25 -0.41
CA LEU A 442 -4.82 17.45 0.62
C LEU A 442 -4.50 16.21 1.46
N GLY A 443 -5.47 15.41 1.79
CA GLY A 443 -5.41 14.42 2.84
C GLY A 443 -6.22 14.82 4.07
N THR A 444 -6.71 13.84 4.85
CA THR A 444 -7.72 14.08 5.89
C THR A 444 -7.22 15.04 6.98
N GLY A 445 -5.99 14.87 7.46
CA GLY A 445 -5.46 15.75 8.52
C GLY A 445 -5.43 17.22 8.09
N TYR A 446 -4.91 17.50 6.90
CA TYR A 446 -4.87 18.86 6.35
C TYR A 446 -6.26 19.40 5.99
N LEU A 447 -7.20 18.54 5.57
CA LEU A 447 -8.59 18.93 5.34
C LEU A 447 -9.23 19.41 6.65
N LEU A 448 -9.10 18.65 7.72
CA LEU A 448 -9.65 18.98 9.03
C LEU A 448 -9.09 20.30 9.56
N GLU A 449 -7.76 20.47 9.45
CA GLU A 449 -7.08 21.70 9.84
C GLU A 449 -7.55 22.90 9.02
N ARG A 450 -7.53 22.80 7.70
CA ARG A 450 -7.92 23.90 6.79
C ARG A 450 -9.37 24.34 6.99
N TRP A 451 -10.27 23.38 7.20
CA TRP A 451 -11.68 23.69 7.44
C TRP A 451 -12.03 23.91 8.91
N SER A 452 -11.03 23.83 9.81
CA SER A 452 -11.22 23.96 11.26
C SER A 452 -12.35 23.06 11.77
N ILE A 453 -12.34 21.79 11.32
CA ILE A 453 -13.30 20.79 11.78
C ILE A 453 -12.73 20.19 13.05
N PRO A 454 -13.46 20.28 14.21
CA PRO A 454 -13.00 19.71 15.45
C PRO A 454 -12.77 18.20 15.33
N GLU A 455 -11.65 17.75 15.86
CA GLU A 455 -11.25 16.34 15.79
C GLU A 455 -12.27 15.43 16.50
N GLU A 456 -12.84 15.87 17.59
CA GLU A 456 -13.88 15.15 18.31
C GLU A 456 -15.18 15.00 17.51
N THR A 457 -15.52 15.94 16.66
CA THR A 457 -16.66 15.84 15.74
C THR A 457 -16.42 14.77 14.68
N TRP A 458 -15.16 14.68 14.20
CA TRP A 458 -14.73 13.74 13.20
C TRP A 458 -14.51 12.34 13.76
N ARG A 459 -13.99 12.27 14.99
CA ARG A 459 -13.63 11.01 15.65
C ARG A 459 -14.79 10.17 16.14
N LYS A 460 -15.98 10.73 16.33
CA LYS A 460 -17.17 9.99 16.78
C LYS A 460 -17.66 9.00 15.75
N ASP A 461 -17.35 9.22 14.49
CA ASP A 461 -17.75 8.36 13.41
C ASP A 461 -16.56 7.49 12.96
N ARG A 462 -16.60 6.20 13.29
CA ARG A 462 -15.55 5.24 12.92
C ARG A 462 -15.34 5.10 11.43
N GLU A 463 -16.29 5.54 10.63
CA GLU A 463 -16.19 5.49 9.18
C GLU A 463 -15.34 6.61 8.60
N LEU A 464 -15.21 7.70 9.35
CA LEU A 464 -14.45 8.89 9.00
C LEU A 464 -13.09 8.96 9.66
N ALA A 465 -12.70 7.89 10.35
CA ALA A 465 -11.45 7.90 11.10
C ALA A 465 -10.24 7.99 10.17
N TYR A 466 -9.49 9.03 10.31
CA TYR A 466 -8.09 9.01 9.96
C TYR A 466 -7.30 8.42 11.13
N TRP A 467 -6.29 7.63 10.82
CA TRP A 467 -5.27 7.33 11.79
C TRP A 467 -4.34 8.52 11.91
N LYS A 468 -3.58 8.55 13.00
CA LYS A 468 -2.53 9.53 13.22
C LYS A 468 -1.74 9.82 11.94
N MET A 469 -1.06 10.94 11.89
CA MET A 469 -0.25 11.41 10.77
C MET A 469 -1.05 11.66 9.47
N GLY A 470 -2.36 11.89 9.61
CA GLY A 470 -3.23 12.30 8.51
C GLY A 470 -3.58 11.21 7.51
N HIS A 471 -3.18 9.95 7.76
CA HIS A 471 -3.54 8.88 6.87
C HIS A 471 -4.96 8.39 7.09
N PRO A 472 -5.75 8.28 6.02
CA PRO A 472 -7.05 7.63 6.11
C PRO A 472 -6.86 6.15 6.42
N LYS A 473 -7.81 5.61 7.18
CA LYS A 473 -7.88 4.19 7.44
C LYS A 473 -8.30 3.45 6.17
N HIS A 474 -7.32 2.96 5.42
CA HIS A 474 -7.58 2.16 4.22
C HIS A 474 -7.56 0.66 4.51
N HIS A 475 -6.53 0.18 5.19
CA HIS A 475 -6.38 -1.21 5.61
C HIS A 475 -6.40 -1.30 7.13
N SER A 476 -7.47 -1.88 7.62
CA SER A 476 -7.73 -2.02 9.04
C SER A 476 -6.96 -3.20 9.60
N THR A 477 -6.10 -2.96 10.56
CA THR A 477 -5.42 -4.01 11.33
C THR A 477 -5.95 -4.12 12.76
N GLU A 478 -6.77 -3.17 13.18
CA GLU A 478 -7.32 -3.10 14.54
C GLU A 478 -8.28 -4.24 14.89
N ASP A 479 -8.87 -4.93 13.93
CA ASP A 479 -9.65 -6.14 14.22
C ASP A 479 -8.80 -7.30 14.74
N ALA A 480 -7.50 -7.16 14.77
CA ALA A 480 -6.64 -8.08 15.48
C ALA A 480 -6.27 -7.58 16.89
N GLY A 481 -7.09 -6.74 17.47
CA GLY A 481 -6.93 -6.28 18.83
C GLY A 481 -5.66 -5.46 19.03
N GLN A 482 -5.01 -5.65 20.19
CA GLN A 482 -3.81 -4.92 20.56
C GLN A 482 -2.67 -5.10 19.56
N CYS A 483 -2.51 -6.31 19.01
CA CYS A 483 -1.49 -6.58 17.99
C CYS A 483 -1.69 -5.69 16.76
N GLY A 484 -2.92 -5.62 16.24
CA GLY A 484 -3.24 -4.77 15.09
C GLY A 484 -3.07 -3.29 15.38
N LEU A 485 -3.43 -2.85 16.58
CA LEU A 485 -3.20 -1.48 17.03
C LEU A 485 -1.71 -1.13 17.03
N LEU A 486 -0.88 -1.96 17.64
CA LEU A 486 0.57 -1.76 17.71
C LEU A 486 1.20 -1.65 16.32
N ILE A 487 0.77 -2.48 15.37
CA ILE A 487 1.24 -2.41 13.99
C ILE A 487 0.86 -1.09 13.33
N ASN A 488 -0.39 -0.64 13.49
CA ASN A 488 -0.88 0.61 12.92
C ASN A 488 -0.08 1.83 13.40
N LEU A 489 0.39 1.81 14.64
CA LEU A 489 1.10 2.94 15.22
C LEU A 489 2.52 3.14 14.65
N GLN A 490 3.09 2.16 13.96
CA GLN A 490 4.49 2.23 13.56
C GLN A 490 4.73 2.78 12.15
N TYR A 491 3.70 2.83 11.31
CA TYR A 491 3.86 3.31 9.94
C TYR A 491 3.47 4.77 9.75
N ASN A 492 4.17 5.45 8.84
CA ASN A 492 3.95 6.84 8.48
C ASN A 492 2.93 7.01 7.34
N ARG A 493 2.43 5.91 6.82
CA ARG A 493 1.32 5.86 5.85
C ARG A 493 0.33 4.77 6.25
N ASP A 494 -0.68 4.55 5.44
CA ASP A 494 -1.59 3.42 5.55
C ASP A 494 -0.81 2.13 5.90
N PRO A 495 -1.09 1.51 7.03
CA PRO A 495 -0.32 0.38 7.54
C PRO A 495 -0.64 -0.91 6.79
N GLN A 496 -0.29 -0.99 5.52
CA GLN A 496 -0.50 -2.17 4.68
C GLN A 496 0.30 -3.39 5.16
N CYS A 497 0.22 -3.69 6.44
CA CYS A 497 0.84 -4.89 7.00
C CYS A 497 -0.07 -6.10 6.77
N HIS A 498 -0.15 -6.52 5.52
CA HIS A 498 -1.03 -7.61 5.12
C HIS A 498 -0.66 -8.96 5.72
N SER A 499 0.59 -9.18 6.08
CA SER A 499 1.02 -10.43 6.73
C SER A 499 0.19 -10.73 7.97
N HIS A 500 -0.02 -9.71 8.81
CA HIS A 500 -0.85 -9.81 9.99
C HIS A 500 -2.34 -9.91 9.65
N VAL A 501 -2.84 -8.98 8.85
CA VAL A 501 -4.23 -8.98 8.39
C VAL A 501 -4.62 -10.31 7.77
N ASN A 502 -3.72 -10.88 6.98
CA ASN A 502 -3.95 -12.15 6.31
C ASN A 502 -4.03 -13.31 7.28
N PHE A 503 -3.18 -13.34 8.28
CA PHE A 503 -3.18 -14.39 9.27
C PHE A 503 -4.48 -14.42 10.05
N VAL A 504 -4.97 -13.26 10.48
CA VAL A 504 -6.18 -13.14 11.32
C VAL A 504 -7.47 -13.18 10.51
N ARG A 505 -7.49 -12.60 9.31
CA ARG A 505 -8.74 -12.33 8.55
C ARG A 505 -9.03 -13.27 7.40
N ASN A 506 -8.12 -14.15 7.02
CA ASN A 506 -8.25 -14.92 5.79
C ASN A 506 -9.06 -16.22 5.88
N GLY A 507 -9.83 -16.37 6.93
CA GLY A 507 -10.65 -17.54 7.10
C GLY A 507 -9.88 -18.79 7.52
N LEU A 508 -8.66 -18.65 8.03
CA LEU A 508 -8.03 -19.72 8.79
C LEU A 508 -8.87 -20.00 10.02
N PRO A 509 -9.20 -21.25 10.32
CA PRO A 509 -9.89 -21.59 11.55
C PRO A 509 -9.15 -21.03 12.77
N LEU A 510 -9.85 -20.51 13.76
CA LEU A 510 -9.23 -19.92 14.94
C LEU A 510 -8.32 -20.92 15.69
N SER A 511 -8.70 -22.19 15.72
CA SER A 511 -7.86 -23.26 16.29
C SER A 511 -6.53 -23.40 15.58
N VAL A 512 -6.51 -23.29 14.25
CA VAL A 512 -5.29 -23.29 13.44
C VAL A 512 -4.46 -22.05 13.70
N GLN A 513 -5.09 -20.86 13.74
CA GLN A 513 -4.40 -19.61 14.07
C GLN A 513 -3.71 -19.70 15.43
N LYS A 514 -4.40 -20.24 16.45
CA LYS A 514 -3.86 -20.41 17.80
C LYS A 514 -2.74 -21.47 17.87
N ALA A 515 -2.85 -22.55 17.11
CA ALA A 515 -1.78 -23.57 17.02
C ALA A 515 -0.51 -22.97 16.39
N LEU A 516 -0.63 -22.27 15.26
CA LEU A 516 0.49 -21.57 14.64
C LEU A 516 1.06 -20.46 15.54
N ALA A 517 0.20 -19.74 16.26
CA ALA A 517 0.63 -18.72 17.22
C ALA A 517 1.48 -19.29 18.36
N THR A 518 1.10 -20.46 18.86
CA THR A 518 1.88 -21.21 19.88
C THR A 518 3.27 -21.57 19.35
N GLU A 519 3.33 -22.05 18.13
CA GLU A 519 4.57 -22.46 17.47
C GLU A 519 5.51 -21.27 17.19
N ILE A 520 4.95 -20.15 16.67
CA ILE A 520 5.75 -19.01 16.20
C ILE A 520 6.07 -18.03 17.33
N TRP A 521 5.09 -17.70 18.18
CA TRP A 521 5.19 -16.65 19.21
C TRP A 521 5.11 -17.18 20.64
N GLY A 522 5.04 -18.51 20.81
CA GLY A 522 5.13 -19.19 22.10
C GLY A 522 3.84 -19.23 22.91
N SER A 523 2.69 -18.74 22.38
CA SER A 523 1.41 -18.82 23.07
C SER A 523 0.23 -18.68 22.11
N PRO A 524 -0.89 -19.41 22.34
CA PRO A 524 -2.14 -19.23 21.63
C PRO A 524 -2.78 -17.84 21.90
N ASP A 525 -2.35 -17.15 22.96
CA ASP A 525 -2.86 -15.85 23.37
C ASP A 525 -2.32 -14.69 22.50
N ALA A 526 -1.43 -14.99 21.54
CA ALA A 526 -1.04 -14.03 20.50
C ALA A 526 -2.21 -13.67 19.58
N VAL A 527 -3.23 -14.52 19.48
CA VAL A 527 -4.37 -14.37 18.55
C VAL A 527 -5.68 -14.44 19.30
N ASP A 528 -6.50 -13.41 19.14
CA ASP A 528 -7.89 -13.37 19.57
C ASP A 528 -8.85 -13.60 18.40
N ALA A 529 -10.04 -14.06 18.71
CA ALA A 529 -11.15 -13.97 17.77
C ALA A 529 -11.53 -12.51 17.57
N VAL A 530 -11.89 -12.15 16.35
CA VAL A 530 -12.34 -10.80 16.04
C VAL A 530 -13.59 -10.45 16.86
N GLY A 531 -13.52 -9.36 17.63
CA GLY A 531 -14.61 -8.95 18.53
C GLY A 531 -14.72 -9.77 19.81
N ALA A 532 -13.69 -10.50 20.20
CA ALA A 532 -13.62 -11.20 21.48
C ALA A 532 -12.19 -11.10 22.04
N TYR A 533 -11.72 -9.87 22.21
CA TYR A 533 -10.35 -9.57 22.63
C TYR A 533 -10.15 -9.87 24.11
N THR A 534 -9.01 -10.45 24.41
CA THR A 534 -8.51 -10.69 25.76
C THR A 534 -7.54 -9.58 26.16
N PRO A 535 -7.23 -9.38 27.46
CA PRO A 535 -6.21 -8.46 27.89
C PRO A 535 -4.86 -8.69 27.23
N MET A 536 -4.00 -7.66 27.27
CA MET A 536 -2.67 -7.73 26.66
C MET A 536 -1.86 -8.91 27.21
N HIS A 537 -1.28 -9.67 26.31
CA HIS A 537 -0.34 -10.75 26.57
C HIS A 537 0.99 -10.49 25.82
N PRO A 538 2.16 -10.83 26.37
CA PRO A 538 3.47 -10.58 25.73
C PRO A 538 3.59 -11.17 24.31
N SER A 539 2.95 -12.30 24.05
CA SER A 539 2.95 -12.91 22.70
C SER A 539 2.26 -12.04 21.64
N LYS A 540 1.33 -11.15 22.02
CA LYS A 540 0.73 -10.17 21.10
C LYS A 540 1.75 -9.13 20.62
N ALA A 541 2.67 -8.69 21.51
CA ALA A 541 3.77 -7.81 21.13
C ALA A 541 4.77 -8.53 20.20
N LYS A 542 5.08 -9.80 20.48
CA LYS A 542 5.93 -10.64 19.60
C LYS A 542 5.30 -10.78 18.20
N MET A 543 4.00 -11.04 18.13
CA MET A 543 3.27 -11.10 16.85
C MET A 543 3.28 -9.77 16.12
N ALA A 544 3.12 -8.65 16.82
CA ALA A 544 3.19 -7.31 16.22
C ALA A 544 4.59 -7.05 15.64
N LYS A 545 5.65 -7.27 16.41
CA LYS A 545 7.04 -7.18 15.95
C LYS A 545 7.28 -8.06 14.72
N TRP A 546 6.95 -9.34 14.82
CA TRP A 546 7.12 -10.27 13.71
C TRP A 546 6.43 -9.78 12.43
N SER A 547 5.19 -9.29 12.55
CA SER A 547 4.43 -8.79 11.40
C SER A 547 5.07 -7.57 10.75
N LEU A 548 5.60 -6.65 11.56
CA LEU A 548 6.35 -5.47 11.11
C LEU A 548 7.62 -5.89 10.36
N LEU A 549 8.38 -6.84 10.92
CA LEU A 549 9.61 -7.35 10.28
C LEU A 549 9.29 -8.10 8.97
N ARG A 550 8.21 -8.89 8.93
CA ARG A 550 7.78 -9.54 7.67
C ARG A 550 7.44 -8.52 6.60
N LYS A 551 6.78 -7.42 6.97
CA LYS A 551 6.50 -6.34 6.00
C LYS A 551 7.79 -5.75 5.45
N GLU A 552 8.73 -5.34 6.29
CA GLU A 552 10.00 -4.76 5.85
C GLU A 552 10.82 -5.74 5.00
N LEU A 553 10.81 -7.02 5.37
CA LEU A 553 11.48 -8.07 4.61
C LEU A 553 10.86 -8.22 3.21
N HIS A 554 9.54 -8.36 3.12
CA HIS A 554 8.86 -8.53 1.84
C HIS A 554 9.05 -7.30 0.94
N ASP A 555 8.91 -6.11 1.50
CA ASP A 555 9.06 -4.85 0.76
C ASP A 555 10.51 -4.62 0.29
N SER A 556 11.48 -5.13 1.04
CA SER A 556 12.91 -5.08 0.67
C SER A 556 13.32 -6.18 -0.31
N LEU A 557 12.59 -7.29 -0.35
CA LEU A 557 12.81 -8.39 -1.30
C LEU A 557 11.99 -8.25 -2.60
N SER A 558 11.14 -7.24 -2.74
CA SER A 558 10.12 -7.07 -3.79
C SER A 558 8.98 -8.10 -3.76
N LEU A 559 8.79 -8.78 -2.65
CA LEU A 559 7.70 -9.72 -2.46
C LEU A 559 6.40 -8.99 -2.13
N CYS A 560 5.28 -9.58 -2.54
CA CYS A 560 3.98 -9.00 -2.27
C CYS A 560 3.52 -9.32 -0.85
N ASN A 561 3.57 -8.36 0.04
CA ASN A 561 3.08 -8.47 1.41
C ASN A 561 1.59 -8.85 1.48
N TRP A 562 0.79 -8.53 0.46
CA TRP A 562 -0.60 -8.97 0.34
C TRP A 562 -0.75 -10.50 0.30
N MET A 563 0.26 -11.23 -0.15
CA MET A 563 0.25 -12.68 -0.25
C MET A 563 0.80 -13.41 0.98
N GLY A 564 1.53 -12.71 1.82
CA GLY A 564 1.96 -13.23 3.12
C GLY A 564 0.81 -13.37 4.12
N PRO A 565 1.05 -14.00 5.27
CA PRO A 565 2.29 -14.65 5.68
C PRO A 565 2.39 -16.06 5.11
N TRP A 566 3.58 -16.49 4.74
CA TRP A 566 3.80 -17.83 4.18
C TRP A 566 3.98 -18.92 5.25
N VAL A 567 3.93 -18.57 6.49
CA VAL A 567 3.78 -19.49 7.63
C VAL A 567 2.42 -20.23 7.60
N ALA A 568 1.48 -19.72 6.83
CA ALA A 568 0.17 -20.31 6.61
C ALA A 568 -0.06 -20.60 5.11
N SER A 569 -0.82 -21.63 4.82
CA SER A 569 -1.24 -22.03 3.47
C SER A 569 -2.77 -22.01 3.39
N PRO A 570 -3.37 -21.74 2.23
CA PRO A 570 -4.81 -21.87 2.04
C PRO A 570 -5.31 -23.32 1.97
N LEU A 571 -4.40 -24.27 1.98
CA LEU A 571 -4.69 -25.67 1.71
C LEU A 571 -5.07 -26.41 2.98
N SER A 572 -6.31 -26.86 3.10
CA SER A 572 -6.81 -27.65 4.22
C SER A 572 -6.13 -29.02 4.32
N GLU A 573 -5.76 -29.62 3.20
CA GLU A 573 -5.00 -30.87 3.12
C GLU A 573 -3.59 -30.79 3.73
N ARG A 574 -3.07 -29.56 3.90
CA ARG A 574 -1.82 -29.27 4.63
C ARG A 574 -2.07 -28.88 6.10
N GLY A 575 -3.29 -28.98 6.59
CA GLY A 575 -3.66 -28.41 7.87
C GLY A 575 -3.47 -26.90 7.94
N TYR A 576 -3.55 -26.22 6.80
CA TYR A 576 -3.29 -24.78 6.63
C TYR A 576 -1.86 -24.35 6.98
N ARG A 577 -0.92 -25.27 7.10
CA ARG A 577 0.48 -24.96 7.40
C ARG A 577 1.24 -24.56 6.14
N GLY A 578 1.93 -23.44 6.23
CA GLY A 578 2.88 -22.99 5.23
C GLY A 578 4.31 -23.44 5.54
N ASP A 579 5.26 -22.59 5.20
CA ASP A 579 6.68 -22.79 5.48
C ASP A 579 7.31 -21.41 5.74
N ASP A 580 7.82 -21.21 6.93
CA ASP A 580 8.40 -19.94 7.39
C ASP A 580 9.86 -19.73 6.95
N SER A 581 10.42 -20.72 6.25
CA SER A 581 11.77 -20.65 5.66
C SER A 581 11.78 -20.21 4.19
N ILE A 582 10.61 -20.03 3.56
CA ILE A 582 10.51 -19.71 2.13
C ILE A 582 11.31 -18.47 1.75
N GLU A 583 11.21 -17.38 2.52
CA GLU A 583 11.94 -16.15 2.24
C GLU A 583 13.44 -16.35 2.28
N SER A 584 13.94 -17.08 3.26
CA SER A 584 15.37 -17.37 3.40
C SER A 584 15.90 -18.30 2.31
N MET A 585 15.11 -19.32 1.93
CA MET A 585 15.46 -20.20 0.81
C MET A 585 15.50 -19.45 -0.52
N LEU A 586 14.47 -18.65 -0.82
CA LEU A 586 14.42 -17.82 -2.04
C LEU A 586 15.59 -16.84 -2.09
N TYR A 587 15.84 -16.11 -1.00
CA TYR A 587 16.93 -15.16 -0.92
C TYR A 587 18.30 -15.82 -1.10
N SER A 588 18.56 -16.91 -0.35
CA SER A 588 19.86 -17.59 -0.36
C SER A 588 20.17 -18.21 -1.72
N LEU A 589 19.20 -18.86 -2.37
CA LEU A 589 19.41 -19.43 -3.71
C LEU A 589 19.52 -18.34 -4.79
N ALA A 590 18.70 -17.30 -4.73
CA ALA A 590 18.79 -16.23 -5.72
C ALA A 590 20.11 -15.49 -5.64
N THR A 591 20.56 -15.16 -4.43
CA THR A 591 21.71 -14.27 -4.23
C THR A 591 23.05 -14.97 -4.04
N GLY A 592 23.04 -16.21 -3.54
CA GLY A 592 24.25 -16.90 -3.07
C GLY A 592 24.76 -16.36 -1.72
N ASN A 593 24.12 -15.36 -1.15
CA ASN A 593 24.37 -14.84 0.19
C ASN A 593 23.49 -15.60 1.17
N LYS A 594 24.02 -16.70 1.69
CA LYS A 594 23.26 -17.57 2.58
C LYS A 594 22.88 -16.84 3.87
N LYS A 595 21.59 -16.81 4.14
CA LYS A 595 21.00 -16.29 5.37
C LYS A 595 19.83 -17.18 5.78
N ASP A 596 19.82 -17.55 7.04
CA ASP A 596 18.65 -18.21 7.62
C ASP A 596 17.52 -17.20 7.93
N ARG A 597 16.42 -17.70 8.47
CA ARG A 597 15.28 -16.86 8.84
C ARG A 597 15.64 -15.80 9.87
N GLN A 598 16.42 -16.18 10.90
CA GLN A 598 16.76 -15.28 12.00
C GLN A 598 17.69 -14.16 11.52
N GLU A 599 18.64 -14.48 10.67
CA GLU A 599 19.54 -13.50 10.05
C GLU A 599 18.77 -12.51 9.16
N LEU A 600 17.77 -12.99 8.40
CA LEU A 600 16.91 -12.10 7.63
C LEU A 600 16.00 -11.22 8.53
N ASP A 601 15.51 -11.76 9.64
CA ASP A 601 14.76 -10.99 10.63
C ASP A 601 15.61 -9.88 11.25
N GLN A 602 16.90 -10.13 11.50
CA GLN A 602 17.82 -9.09 11.96
C GLN A 602 18.04 -7.98 10.92
N VAL A 603 18.10 -8.35 9.65
CA VAL A 603 18.19 -7.34 8.57
C VAL A 603 16.89 -6.53 8.48
N ALA A 604 15.74 -7.18 8.58
CA ALA A 604 14.44 -6.51 8.61
C ALA A 604 14.31 -5.59 9.84
N GLU A 605 14.80 -6.01 11.03
CA GLU A 605 14.84 -5.17 12.22
C GLU A 605 15.75 -3.94 12.03
N ARG A 606 16.90 -4.10 11.37
CA ARG A 606 17.78 -2.97 10.99
C ARG A 606 17.02 -1.95 10.13
N ILE A 607 16.34 -2.41 9.08
CA ILE A 607 15.59 -1.55 8.16
C ILE A 607 14.46 -0.83 8.90
N PHE A 608 13.73 -1.55 9.74
CA PHE A 608 12.62 -1.01 10.53
C PHE A 608 13.10 0.04 11.56
N VAL A 609 14.21 -0.24 12.27
CA VAL A 609 14.80 0.71 13.23
C VAL A 609 15.36 1.94 12.52
N LEU A 610 15.90 1.80 11.29
CA LEU A 610 16.30 2.94 10.46
C LEU A 610 15.09 3.79 10.05
N HIS A 611 13.97 3.17 9.68
CA HIS A 611 12.73 3.90 9.42
C HIS A 611 12.25 4.69 10.65
N ARG A 612 12.33 4.08 11.83
CA ARG A 612 12.01 4.78 13.10
C ARG A 612 12.97 5.95 13.35
N ALA A 613 14.25 5.79 13.06
CA ALA A 613 15.24 6.86 13.16
C ALA A 613 14.94 8.04 12.22
N LEU A 614 14.54 7.75 10.98
CA LEU A 614 14.06 8.75 10.01
C LEU A 614 12.86 9.51 10.58
N THR A 615 11.89 8.80 11.14
CA THR A 615 10.70 9.41 11.74
C THR A 615 11.07 10.34 12.92
N ILE A 616 11.97 9.91 13.79
CA ILE A 616 12.49 10.73 14.92
C ILE A 616 13.19 11.98 14.39
N ARG A 617 14.05 11.83 13.38
CA ARG A 617 14.78 12.92 12.73
C ARG A 617 13.83 13.95 12.10
N ASP A 618 12.83 13.48 11.36
CA ASP A 618 11.92 14.34 10.61
C ASP A 618 10.91 15.03 11.54
N MET A 619 10.50 14.39 12.63
CA MET A 619 9.69 14.99 13.68
C MET A 619 10.49 15.93 14.61
N GLY A 620 11.81 15.83 14.63
CA GLY A 620 12.66 16.64 15.50
C GLY A 620 12.47 16.38 16.99
N THR A 621 11.99 15.21 17.37
CA THR A 621 11.72 14.84 18.77
C THR A 621 11.93 13.35 19.03
N LYS A 622 12.41 13.03 20.23
CA LYS A 622 12.47 11.65 20.74
C LYS A 622 11.17 11.19 21.41
N GLU A 623 10.25 12.10 21.68
CA GLU A 623 9.01 11.84 22.41
C GLU A 623 7.96 11.15 21.50
N MET A 624 8.34 10.02 20.94
CA MET A 624 7.55 9.32 19.93
C MET A 624 6.25 8.76 20.52
N ARG A 625 6.29 8.27 21.77
CA ARG A 625 5.10 7.77 22.46
C ARG A 625 4.00 8.83 22.54
N ALA A 626 4.38 10.06 22.87
CA ALA A 626 3.43 11.16 23.06
C ALA A 626 3.09 11.89 21.76
N LYS A 627 4.00 11.94 20.79
CA LYS A 627 3.85 12.78 19.60
C LYS A 627 3.53 11.98 18.33
N HIS A 628 4.02 10.73 18.23
CA HIS A 628 3.84 9.88 17.07
C HIS A 628 2.89 8.70 17.34
N ASP A 629 3.06 7.94 18.41
CA ASP A 629 2.31 6.71 18.68
C ASP A 629 0.96 7.02 19.37
N THR A 630 0.30 8.09 18.91
CA THR A 630 -0.99 8.55 19.45
C THR A 630 -2.15 7.72 18.88
N ILE A 631 -3.18 7.53 19.69
CA ILE A 631 -4.33 6.69 19.35
C ILE A 631 -5.58 7.57 19.33
N PRO A 632 -6.35 7.53 18.23
CA PRO A 632 -7.58 8.30 18.13
C PRO A 632 -8.60 7.87 19.17
N GLU A 633 -9.36 8.84 19.69
CA GLU A 633 -10.35 8.63 20.76
C GLU A 633 -11.40 7.58 20.42
N TRP A 634 -11.81 7.48 19.14
CA TRP A 634 -12.81 6.52 18.70
C TRP A 634 -12.38 5.05 18.88
N VAL A 635 -11.09 4.77 19.05
CA VAL A 635 -10.59 3.41 19.34
C VAL A 635 -11.08 2.92 20.70
N TYR A 636 -11.31 3.85 21.64
CA TYR A 636 -11.72 3.56 23.00
C TYR A 636 -13.23 3.54 23.21
N THR A 637 -14.02 3.80 22.17
CA THR A 637 -15.47 3.90 22.28
C THR A 637 -16.16 2.88 21.37
N ASP A 638 -17.17 2.19 21.91
CA ASP A 638 -18.05 1.34 21.11
C ASP A 638 -19.37 2.09 20.84
N PRO A 639 -19.82 2.21 19.58
CA PRO A 639 -21.09 2.87 19.27
C PRO A 639 -22.31 2.23 19.92
N SER A 640 -22.23 0.94 20.27
CA SER A 640 -23.30 0.22 21.00
C SER A 640 -23.23 0.39 22.51
N GLY A 641 -22.27 1.17 23.02
CA GLY A 641 -22.08 1.40 24.47
C GLY A 641 -21.49 0.21 25.22
N LYS A 642 -21.02 -0.82 24.54
CA LYS A 642 -20.37 -1.98 25.18
C LYS A 642 -19.02 -1.59 25.76
N ALA A 643 -18.72 -2.16 26.92
CA ALA A 643 -17.41 -1.98 27.57
C ALA A 643 -16.30 -2.65 26.77
N PRO A 644 -15.05 -2.12 26.86
CA PRO A 644 -13.88 -2.77 26.27
C PRO A 644 -13.73 -4.22 26.73
N LEU A 645 -13.09 -5.04 25.91
CA LEU A 645 -12.80 -6.46 26.17
C LEU A 645 -14.05 -7.34 26.39
N THR A 646 -15.23 -6.81 26.07
CA THR A 646 -16.49 -7.57 26.12
C THR A 646 -16.77 -8.20 24.74
N LYS A 647 -17.27 -9.44 24.73
CA LYS A 647 -17.61 -10.13 23.48
C LYS A 647 -18.55 -9.29 22.60
N GLY A 648 -18.19 -9.15 21.34
CA GLY A 648 -18.95 -8.40 20.34
C GLY A 648 -18.61 -6.90 20.29
N THR A 649 -17.58 -6.45 21.01
CA THR A 649 -17.01 -5.11 20.87
C THR A 649 -15.58 -5.17 20.33
N THR A 650 -15.14 -4.09 19.73
CA THR A 650 -13.77 -3.91 19.23
C THR A 650 -13.10 -2.66 19.80
N CYS A 651 -13.78 -1.97 20.72
CA CYS A 651 -13.10 -0.88 21.42
C CYS A 651 -12.03 -1.42 22.37
N MET A 652 -10.98 -0.63 22.54
CA MET A 652 -9.84 -0.94 23.40
C MET A 652 -10.01 -0.33 24.79
N ASP A 653 -9.49 -1.01 25.79
CA ASP A 653 -9.32 -0.45 27.14
C ASP A 653 -8.06 0.43 27.18
N ARG A 654 -8.14 1.62 27.79
CA ARG A 654 -7.03 2.58 27.85
C ARG A 654 -5.85 2.07 28.66
N ASN A 655 -6.11 1.39 29.77
CA ASN A 655 -5.04 0.85 30.61
C ASN A 655 -4.38 -0.34 29.92
N ASP A 656 -5.17 -1.18 29.27
CA ASP A 656 -4.66 -2.31 28.50
C ASP A 656 -3.80 -1.85 27.31
N VAL A 657 -4.19 -0.78 26.61
CA VAL A 657 -3.38 -0.16 25.53
C VAL A 657 -2.08 0.41 26.06
N LYS A 658 -2.07 1.01 27.27
CA LYS A 658 -0.83 1.45 27.91
C LYS A 658 0.11 0.28 28.17
N VAL A 659 -0.41 -0.84 28.67
CA VAL A 659 0.35 -2.08 28.88
C VAL A 659 0.85 -2.62 27.54
N ALA A 660 0.02 -2.56 26.49
CA ALA A 660 0.41 -3.00 25.15
C ALA A 660 1.59 -2.21 24.59
N LEU A 661 1.57 -0.88 24.71
CA LEU A 661 2.69 -0.02 24.32
C LEU A 661 3.97 -0.34 25.11
N ASP A 662 3.87 -0.44 26.43
CA ASP A 662 5.02 -0.77 27.29
C ASP A 662 5.64 -2.12 26.88
N THR A 663 4.79 -3.14 26.71
CA THR A 663 5.22 -4.49 26.34
C THR A 663 5.86 -4.52 24.94
N PHE A 664 5.32 -3.74 24.01
CA PHE A 664 5.88 -3.64 22.66
C PHE A 664 7.24 -2.93 22.65
N TYR A 665 7.39 -1.82 23.40
CA TYR A 665 8.67 -1.13 23.48
C TYR A 665 9.74 -2.01 24.12
N ASP A 666 9.40 -2.81 25.14
CA ASP A 666 10.32 -3.81 25.70
C ASP A 666 10.74 -4.86 24.66
N GLU A 667 9.77 -5.42 23.91
CA GLU A 667 10.05 -6.40 22.87
C GLU A 667 10.97 -5.83 21.77
N MET A 668 10.88 -4.53 21.50
CA MET A 668 11.74 -3.82 20.55
C MET A 668 13.08 -3.33 21.17
N GLY A 669 13.25 -3.40 22.47
CA GLY A 669 14.39 -2.80 23.18
C GLY A 669 14.39 -1.27 23.15
N TRP A 670 13.20 -0.66 23.12
CA TRP A 670 12.99 0.78 23.08
C TRP A 670 12.70 1.33 24.48
N ASP A 671 12.91 2.61 24.66
CA ASP A 671 12.59 3.31 25.92
C ASP A 671 11.07 3.44 26.07
N ARG A 672 10.52 2.98 27.21
CA ARG A 672 9.07 3.01 27.46
C ARG A 672 8.52 4.43 27.57
N GLY A 673 9.30 5.35 28.12
CA GLY A 673 8.86 6.73 28.33
C GLY A 673 8.70 7.47 27.01
N THR A 674 9.69 7.40 26.18
CA THR A 674 9.75 8.12 24.90
C THR A 674 9.19 7.33 23.71
N GLY A 675 9.18 6.01 23.75
CA GLY A 675 8.84 5.14 22.59
C GLY A 675 9.92 5.18 21.50
N SER A 676 11.14 5.59 21.84
CA SER A 676 12.26 5.69 20.89
C SER A 676 13.29 4.58 21.13
N PRO A 677 13.97 4.10 20.07
CA PRO A 677 15.03 3.11 20.20
C PRO A 677 16.15 3.61 21.12
N THR A 678 16.60 2.76 22.04
CA THR A 678 17.75 3.04 22.88
C THR A 678 19.06 2.99 22.09
N PRO A 679 20.16 3.62 22.56
CA PRO A 679 21.47 3.48 21.93
C PRO A 679 21.91 2.02 21.77
N GLN A 680 21.48 1.14 22.68
CA GLN A 680 21.74 -0.30 22.61
C GLN A 680 20.93 -0.97 21.49
N ALA A 681 19.66 -0.60 21.32
CA ALA A 681 18.83 -1.11 20.21
C ALA A 681 19.43 -0.78 18.84
N TYR A 682 19.93 0.43 18.65
CA TYR A 682 20.64 0.81 17.43
C TYR A 682 21.92 -0.02 17.21
N ARG A 683 22.75 -0.19 18.25
CA ARG A 683 23.97 -0.98 18.15
C ARG A 683 23.70 -2.46 17.82
N LYS A 684 22.67 -3.03 18.43
CA LYS A 684 22.26 -4.44 18.19
C LYS A 684 22.00 -4.71 16.72
N VAL A 685 21.44 -3.76 15.98
CA VAL A 685 21.14 -3.92 14.55
C VAL A 685 22.17 -3.27 13.62
N GLY A 686 23.34 -2.87 14.14
CA GLY A 686 24.45 -2.32 13.35
C GLY A 686 24.25 -0.86 12.91
N LEU A 687 23.43 -0.09 13.64
CA LEU A 687 23.14 1.32 13.38
C LEU A 687 23.83 2.28 14.38
N ALA A 688 25.03 1.96 14.84
CA ALA A 688 25.75 2.79 15.82
C ALA A 688 25.95 4.24 15.33
N LYS A 689 26.29 4.44 14.06
CA LYS A 689 26.48 5.78 13.45
C LYS A 689 25.17 6.60 13.44
N VAL A 690 24.02 5.93 13.23
CA VAL A 690 22.69 6.56 13.28
C VAL A 690 22.42 7.06 14.70
N ALA A 691 22.73 6.25 15.72
CA ALA A 691 22.59 6.64 17.12
C ALA A 691 23.48 7.83 17.47
N GLU A 692 24.75 7.85 17.02
CA GLU A 692 25.66 8.96 17.23
C GLU A 692 25.15 10.28 16.63
N GLU A 693 24.58 10.21 15.41
CA GLU A 693 23.99 11.39 14.76
C GLU A 693 22.76 11.90 15.50
N LEU A 694 21.84 11.01 15.91
CA LEU A 694 20.67 11.37 16.72
C LEU A 694 21.09 11.93 18.09
N SER A 695 22.15 11.39 18.70
CA SER A 695 22.69 11.89 19.96
C SER A 695 23.17 13.33 19.84
N LYS A 696 23.93 13.66 18.78
CA LYS A 696 24.39 15.04 18.49
C LYS A 696 23.20 16.01 18.37
N ARG A 697 22.08 15.54 17.91
CA ARG A 697 20.81 16.31 17.77
C ARG A 697 19.94 16.29 19.03
N LYS A 698 20.37 15.62 20.11
CA LYS A 698 19.59 15.42 21.34
C LYS A 698 18.27 14.66 21.10
N LEU A 699 18.25 13.76 20.16
CA LEU A 699 17.08 12.97 19.74
C LEU A 699 17.13 11.49 20.21
N LEU A 700 18.00 11.16 21.15
CA LEU A 700 17.99 9.87 21.85
C LEU A 700 17.33 9.96 23.22
N PRO A 701 16.72 8.85 23.70
CA PRO A 701 16.18 8.76 25.06
C PRO A 701 17.22 9.09 26.13
#